data_c50492fd7e599ec02bbff66247855240
#
_entry.id   c50492fd7e599ec02bbff66247855240
#
_cell.length_a   1.000
_cell.length_b   1.000
_cell.length_c   1.000
_cell.angle_alpha   90.00
_cell.angle_beta   90.00
_cell.angle_gamma   90.00
#
_symmetry.space_group_name_H-M   'P 1'
#
loop_
_entity.id
_entity.type
_entity.pdbx_description
1 polymer ?
#
loop_
_entity_poly.entity_id
_entity_poly.type
_entity_poly.pdbx_seq_one_letter_code
_entity_poly.pdbx_strand_id
1 'polypeptide(L)'
;MKAQSLLTAVCLFSGALLNADSLFYEHGKPDRKVELGKKAELNLTAANTVVVTAPDASDTVQFAAEELSKYLGQTLGGSIPVVHQPNPDKISLIVGLNEWSDQAGIDRKSLIRDAFIIRTRGSQVFIAGIDDPKAEPEKMLKIRGISTRDLFKERATLFAVYDFLERFAGTRFYHAGDLFTIIQPKKTIALPSIDIYDRPDYMARFYSYDSGVLEDDDLSQKCWSPTVHHSPSKMLDYFRNREQTRNIPNCHGLSYLRYIERFSKTHPEYFALHSSGKRYFDRSMPHTGQLCYTSGIMEEIYKDAEAILSGDREKLKARDPHFINQWGNFSIPPNAQMFGMVFNFMPQDSYYPCRCKNCEPYMKTPQSISNFMWGKIVEIANRLKKNGVKGYVSAMAYPPCHIPPENLEFPDNLVVMVAQNGPWDPPAVQAENHKIIREWNKRSKVCKVWMWNYICKVECRRLVMPGIPPTTPCAVGKYYASLAGDINGAFLESGSTGLQEHFMQQFLDRYIHGKICWNNSLDTESILKEHYQLCYGKAAPEMQKIFERMEDLWLHKIGGNTIMNNLGPMNIPPSDYKLWHDIYSGKCLKEMRAWYDSAERKAGGDKKALERIRYIRKVLFNPIEQQRENYMRITESISGFKVAFGPGTPAELWLQPLKNTDQSFPATKVKAEDLGSQLKITFFCDEPEMDKVSAAKRQFDESGIWQDNSVEIFLNPSADNKNYYHWIINSAGSWFDAKAVKNGAKQQIDAQWNSNAEVKVGRNAKGWTAELILDKSIAKDWNPDGFKANFTRSRILAGKQQLFTWSPFLVSGFHELEKFGSLVPPEKIPVNQINMKELFASVKYNNRNKAGSLDASTFVFSGKSLKITASDKSEIPAGKYRGYSLGIRLDNIRPNTKYRLTYYIKVKNMTALQRSGGAGVQIWNTNRNFWFPQPRLTGTTPWIKQSFVFTSVPESNPKSSYLHCHIMNAYGEVWFDGVTLEEIK
;
A
#
# COMPACT_ATOMS: atom_id res chain seq x y z
N MET A 1 -14.70 5.07 77.56
CA MET A 1 -15.53 6.13 77.00
C MET A 1 -15.33 6.26 75.52
N LYS A 2 -16.40 6.10 74.79
CA LYS A 2 -16.57 6.31 73.35
C LYS A 2 -15.69 5.53 72.35
N ALA A 3 -16.27 4.38 71.94
CA ALA A 3 -15.92 3.71 70.69
C ALA A 3 -16.49 4.53 69.52
N GLN A 4 -15.67 4.80 68.55
CA GLN A 4 -16.10 5.26 67.22
C GLN A 4 -15.95 4.06 66.25
N SER A 5 -17.07 3.56 65.82
CA SER A 5 -17.19 2.54 64.76
C SER A 5 -16.82 3.14 63.40
N LEU A 6 -15.77 2.60 62.81
CA LEU A 6 -15.45 2.81 61.43
C LEU A 6 -16.29 1.83 60.60
N LEU A 7 -17.34 2.35 59.91
CA LEU A 7 -18.00 1.64 58.82
C LEU A 7 -17.09 1.63 57.60
N THR A 8 -16.46 0.51 57.33
CA THR A 8 -15.78 0.25 56.10
C THR A 8 -16.81 -0.10 55.08
N ALA A 9 -17.17 0.88 54.20
CA ALA A 9 -17.94 0.62 53.01
C ALA A 9 -17.08 -0.27 52.07
N VAL A 10 -17.38 -1.54 52.05
CA VAL A 10 -16.92 -2.46 51.01
C VAL A 10 -17.72 -2.09 49.74
N CYS A 11 -17.13 -1.26 48.92
CA CYS A 11 -17.56 -1.14 47.53
C CYS A 11 -17.33 -2.49 46.83
N LEU A 12 -18.32 -3.32 46.83
CA LEU A 12 -18.46 -4.41 45.88
C LEU A 12 -18.45 -3.81 44.48
N PHE A 13 -17.27 -3.76 43.88
CA PHE A 13 -17.17 -3.71 42.45
C PHE A 13 -17.76 -5.01 41.90
N SER A 14 -19.07 -5.04 41.70
CA SER A 14 -19.69 -5.94 40.74
C SER A 14 -19.15 -5.53 39.38
N GLY A 15 -17.97 -6.10 39.04
CA GLY A 15 -17.61 -6.20 37.64
C GLY A 15 -18.78 -6.89 36.97
N ALA A 16 -19.59 -6.11 36.24
CA ALA A 16 -20.53 -6.68 35.28
C ALA A 16 -19.68 -7.57 34.39
N LEU A 17 -19.72 -8.87 34.63
CA LEU A 17 -19.35 -9.88 33.67
C LEU A 17 -20.21 -9.55 32.45
N LEU A 18 -19.62 -8.85 31.49
CA LEU A 18 -20.19 -8.74 30.16
C LEU A 18 -20.53 -10.18 29.78
N ASN A 19 -21.82 -10.49 29.66
CA ASN A 19 -22.23 -11.79 29.20
C ASN A 19 -21.51 -12.04 27.88
N ALA A 20 -20.76 -13.14 27.81
CA ALA A 20 -20.11 -13.55 26.57
C ALA A 20 -21.12 -13.63 25.42
N ASP A 21 -22.37 -13.87 25.74
CA ASP A 21 -23.53 -13.94 24.84
C ASP A 21 -23.84 -12.64 24.10
N SER A 22 -23.41 -11.48 24.60
CA SER A 22 -23.56 -10.17 23.92
C SER A 22 -22.41 -9.82 22.97
N LEU A 23 -21.40 -10.68 22.83
CA LEU A 23 -20.23 -10.41 22.00
C LEU A 23 -20.54 -10.45 20.53
N PHE A 24 -21.44 -11.32 20.12
CA PHE A 24 -21.86 -11.52 18.73
C PHE A 24 -23.36 -11.23 18.58
N TYR A 25 -23.77 -10.67 17.45
CA TYR A 25 -25.17 -10.59 17.14
C TYR A 25 -25.71 -12.01 16.95
N GLU A 26 -26.30 -12.53 18.01
CA GLU A 26 -26.97 -13.80 17.98
C GLU A 26 -28.24 -13.74 17.09
N HIS A 27 -28.74 -14.90 16.73
CA HIS A 27 -30.01 -15.04 16.07
C HIS A 27 -31.09 -14.27 16.84
N GLY A 28 -31.63 -13.19 16.28
CA GLY A 28 -32.68 -12.42 16.88
C GLY A 28 -32.39 -10.98 17.30
N LYS A 29 -31.45 -10.30 16.62
CA LYS A 29 -31.35 -8.85 16.79
C LYS A 29 -32.71 -8.19 16.48
N PRO A 30 -33.11 -7.16 17.24
CA PRO A 30 -34.38 -6.45 17.00
C PRO A 30 -34.45 -5.88 15.59
N ASP A 31 -35.63 -5.88 15.00
CA ASP A 31 -35.81 -5.28 13.68
C ASP A 31 -35.63 -3.77 13.76
N ARG A 32 -35.07 -3.21 12.68
CA ARG A 32 -35.01 -1.76 12.50
C ARG A 32 -36.43 -1.22 12.38
N LYS A 33 -36.72 -0.16 13.15
CA LYS A 33 -37.97 0.57 13.12
C LYS A 33 -37.71 2.02 12.68
N VAL A 34 -38.34 2.45 11.61
CA VAL A 34 -38.28 3.85 11.16
C VAL A 34 -39.69 4.30 10.86
N GLU A 35 -40.38 4.87 11.86
CA GLU A 35 -41.72 5.40 11.73
C GLU A 35 -41.67 6.93 11.81
N LEU A 36 -42.16 7.56 10.75
CA LEU A 36 -42.25 9.01 10.63
C LEU A 36 -43.72 9.41 10.39
N GLY A 37 -44.21 10.38 11.14
CA GLY A 37 -45.52 10.96 10.91
C GLY A 37 -45.64 11.61 9.53
N LYS A 38 -46.86 11.72 9.04
CA LYS A 38 -47.12 12.31 7.70
C LYS A 38 -47.04 13.84 7.69
N LYS A 39 -47.16 14.50 8.84
CA LYS A 39 -47.17 15.97 8.96
C LYS A 39 -46.06 16.42 9.89
N ALA A 40 -45.53 17.61 9.64
CA ALA A 40 -44.63 18.27 10.56
C ALA A 40 -45.33 18.61 11.88
N GLU A 41 -44.75 18.22 13.01
CA GLU A 41 -45.21 18.53 14.35
C GLU A 41 -44.35 19.60 15.01
N LEU A 42 -43.05 19.63 14.70
CA LEU A 42 -42.12 20.60 15.24
C LEU A 42 -41.42 21.35 14.10
N ASN A 43 -41.17 22.63 14.28
CA ASN A 43 -40.42 23.46 13.34
C ASN A 43 -39.20 24.04 14.07
N LEU A 44 -38.03 23.46 13.89
CA LEU A 44 -36.81 23.91 14.50
C LEU A 44 -36.28 25.17 13.81
N THR A 45 -35.95 26.17 14.61
CA THR A 45 -35.24 27.38 14.20
C THR A 45 -34.10 27.66 15.17
N ALA A 46 -33.12 28.49 14.81
CA ALA A 46 -32.06 28.86 15.74
C ALA A 46 -32.60 29.54 17.03
N ALA A 47 -33.73 30.26 16.94
CA ALA A 47 -34.28 30.99 18.07
C ALA A 47 -35.06 30.08 19.06
N ASN A 48 -35.72 29.00 18.58
CA ASN A 48 -36.59 28.20 19.42
C ASN A 48 -36.04 26.80 19.79
N THR A 49 -34.80 26.51 19.45
CA THR A 49 -34.22 25.17 19.66
C THR A 49 -33.07 25.23 20.66
N VAL A 50 -33.02 24.24 21.55
CA VAL A 50 -31.90 24.00 22.47
C VAL A 50 -31.46 22.53 22.41
N VAL A 51 -30.20 22.26 22.59
CA VAL A 51 -29.66 20.91 22.82
C VAL A 51 -29.49 20.72 24.31
N VAL A 52 -29.98 19.60 24.84
CA VAL A 52 -30.02 19.33 26.27
C VAL A 52 -29.18 18.12 26.62
N THR A 53 -28.30 18.24 27.60
CA THR A 53 -27.56 17.13 28.21
C THR A 53 -27.74 17.12 29.71
N ALA A 54 -27.67 15.93 30.34
CA ALA A 54 -27.60 15.89 31.80
C ALA A 54 -26.31 16.57 32.30
N PRO A 55 -26.31 17.16 33.53
CA PRO A 55 -25.11 17.80 34.06
C PRO A 55 -23.91 16.89 34.23
N ASP A 56 -24.15 15.61 34.45
CA ASP A 56 -23.16 14.54 34.60
C ASP A 56 -22.97 13.68 33.34
N ALA A 57 -23.35 14.22 32.18
CA ALA A 57 -23.24 13.52 30.92
C ALA A 57 -21.79 13.08 30.61
N SER A 58 -21.63 11.87 30.04
CA SER A 58 -20.33 11.35 29.63
C SER A 58 -19.69 12.20 28.53
N ASP A 59 -18.37 12.12 28.37
CA ASP A 59 -17.63 12.82 27.32
C ASP A 59 -18.20 12.54 25.92
N THR A 60 -18.69 11.32 25.67
CA THR A 60 -19.35 10.98 24.40
C THR A 60 -20.63 11.78 24.19
N VAL A 61 -21.47 11.91 25.22
CA VAL A 61 -22.74 12.65 25.14
C VAL A 61 -22.47 14.14 24.99
N GLN A 62 -21.50 14.70 25.70
CA GLN A 62 -21.09 16.10 25.57
C GLN A 62 -20.60 16.41 24.16
N PHE A 63 -19.66 15.61 23.65
CA PHE A 63 -19.14 15.73 22.29
C PHE A 63 -20.26 15.60 21.23
N ALA A 64 -21.19 14.64 21.40
CA ALA A 64 -22.33 14.47 20.52
C ALA A 64 -23.26 15.70 20.51
N ALA A 65 -23.50 16.30 21.67
CA ALA A 65 -24.30 17.49 21.80
C ALA A 65 -23.64 18.72 21.15
N GLU A 66 -22.33 18.85 21.26
CA GLU A 66 -21.56 19.91 20.59
C GLU A 66 -21.58 19.75 19.06
N GLU A 67 -21.40 18.53 18.54
CA GLU A 67 -21.52 18.24 17.09
C GLU A 67 -22.93 18.54 16.59
N LEU A 68 -23.98 18.16 17.36
CA LEU A 68 -25.37 18.48 17.03
C LEU A 68 -25.61 19.99 16.99
N SER A 69 -25.21 20.71 18.03
CA SER A 69 -25.32 22.16 18.16
C SER A 69 -24.62 22.88 17.00
N LYS A 70 -23.38 22.50 16.73
CA LYS A 70 -22.54 23.05 15.67
C LYS A 70 -23.19 22.92 14.28
N TYR A 71 -23.59 21.73 13.89
CA TYR A 71 -24.11 21.50 12.54
C TYR A 71 -25.55 21.98 12.35
N LEU A 72 -26.38 21.90 13.38
CA LEU A 72 -27.71 22.55 13.36
C LEU A 72 -27.57 24.06 13.29
N GLY A 73 -26.66 24.66 14.07
CA GLY A 73 -26.38 26.07 14.04
C GLY A 73 -25.97 26.57 12.65
N GLN A 74 -25.07 25.83 11.99
CA GLN A 74 -24.67 26.12 10.61
C GLN A 74 -25.82 25.95 9.62
N THR A 75 -26.66 24.92 9.81
CA THR A 75 -27.82 24.67 8.94
C THR A 75 -28.89 25.77 9.10
N LEU A 76 -29.20 26.18 10.35
CA LEU A 76 -30.27 27.16 10.68
C LEU A 76 -29.78 28.60 10.67
N GLY A 77 -28.50 28.85 10.45
CA GLY A 77 -27.93 30.20 10.38
C GLY A 77 -27.84 30.94 11.71
N GLY A 78 -27.70 30.23 12.83
CA GLY A 78 -27.63 30.85 14.17
C GLY A 78 -27.05 29.90 15.22
N SER A 79 -26.77 30.38 16.41
CA SER A 79 -26.29 29.58 17.54
C SER A 79 -27.40 28.73 18.16
N ILE A 80 -27.12 27.45 18.38
CA ILE A 80 -28.01 26.54 19.13
C ILE A 80 -27.31 26.28 20.47
N PRO A 81 -27.82 26.76 21.59
CA PRO A 81 -27.17 26.57 22.89
C PRO A 81 -27.28 25.11 23.38
N VAL A 82 -26.21 24.65 24.03
CA VAL A 82 -26.22 23.42 24.82
C VAL A 82 -26.53 23.81 26.27
N VAL A 83 -27.54 23.21 26.83
CA VAL A 83 -28.03 23.50 28.20
C VAL A 83 -28.21 22.21 29.00
N HIS A 84 -28.37 22.32 30.35
CA HIS A 84 -28.45 21.16 31.22
C HIS A 84 -29.86 20.89 31.75
N GLN A 85 -30.87 21.54 31.20
CA GLN A 85 -32.30 21.28 31.51
C GLN A 85 -33.17 21.61 30.30
N PRO A 86 -34.22 20.82 30.06
CA PRO A 86 -35.22 21.16 29.05
C PRO A 86 -35.92 22.52 29.36
N ASN A 87 -36.17 23.26 28.28
CA ASN A 87 -36.89 24.54 28.41
C ASN A 87 -38.31 24.35 27.87
N PRO A 88 -39.35 24.62 28.68
CA PRO A 88 -40.75 24.40 28.28
C PRO A 88 -41.19 25.29 27.09
N ASP A 89 -40.57 26.45 26.92
CA ASP A 89 -40.86 27.40 25.84
C ASP A 89 -40.07 27.14 24.54
N LYS A 90 -39.25 26.11 24.53
CA LYS A 90 -38.39 25.75 23.38
C LYS A 90 -38.50 24.28 23.00
N ILE A 91 -38.10 23.98 21.78
CA ILE A 91 -37.92 22.60 21.35
C ILE A 91 -36.59 22.10 21.92
N SER A 92 -36.66 21.05 22.73
CA SER A 92 -35.53 20.48 23.44
C SER A 92 -35.06 19.20 22.74
N LEU A 93 -33.85 19.23 22.18
CA LEU A 93 -33.16 18.04 21.61
C LEU A 93 -32.35 17.40 22.73
N ILE A 94 -32.90 16.36 23.35
CA ILE A 94 -32.35 15.68 24.53
C ILE A 94 -31.37 14.61 24.06
N VAL A 95 -30.08 14.77 24.38
CA VAL A 95 -28.98 13.92 23.93
C VAL A 95 -28.50 12.99 25.05
N GLY A 96 -28.41 11.69 24.74
CA GLY A 96 -27.98 10.65 25.66
C GLY A 96 -29.10 10.04 26.50
N LEU A 97 -28.76 8.90 27.11
CA LEU A 97 -29.64 8.22 28.07
C LEU A 97 -29.52 8.90 29.44
N ASN A 98 -30.65 9.45 29.93
CA ASN A 98 -30.73 10.22 31.15
C ASN A 98 -32.15 10.09 31.79
N GLU A 99 -32.39 10.80 32.88
CA GLU A 99 -33.67 10.75 33.58
C GLU A 99 -34.90 11.11 32.71
N TRP A 100 -34.74 12.08 31.79
CA TRP A 100 -35.83 12.48 30.89
C TRP A 100 -36.13 11.39 29.85
N SER A 101 -35.08 10.68 29.37
CA SER A 101 -35.27 9.54 28.47
C SER A 101 -35.97 8.36 29.17
N ASP A 102 -35.66 8.14 30.46
CA ASP A 102 -36.32 7.11 31.30
C ASP A 102 -37.81 7.46 31.51
N GLN A 103 -38.10 8.73 31.83
CA GLN A 103 -39.50 9.25 31.95
C GLN A 103 -40.27 9.16 30.62
N ALA A 104 -39.59 9.27 29.47
CA ALA A 104 -40.19 9.10 28.16
C ALA A 104 -40.38 7.62 27.77
N GLY A 105 -40.03 6.68 28.64
CA GLY A 105 -40.24 5.25 28.45
C GLY A 105 -39.23 4.63 27.44
N ILE A 106 -38.02 5.16 27.37
CA ILE A 106 -36.96 4.59 26.54
C ILE A 106 -36.32 3.45 27.33
N ASP A 107 -36.56 2.22 26.90
CA ASP A 107 -36.01 1.03 27.55
C ASP A 107 -34.56 0.80 27.13
N ARG A 108 -33.61 1.05 28.03
CA ARG A 108 -32.18 0.79 27.84
C ARG A 108 -31.87 -0.67 27.51
N LYS A 109 -32.66 -1.62 28.01
CA LYS A 109 -32.43 -3.05 27.80
C LYS A 109 -32.78 -3.53 26.40
N SER A 110 -33.60 -2.73 25.68
CA SER A 110 -33.92 -3.02 24.28
C SER A 110 -32.79 -2.65 23.28
N LEU A 111 -31.80 -1.88 23.75
CA LEU A 111 -30.70 -1.41 22.91
C LEU A 111 -29.58 -2.46 22.85
N ILE A 112 -29.39 -3.02 21.68
CA ILE A 112 -28.16 -3.80 21.38
C ILE A 112 -26.98 -2.86 21.12
N ARG A 113 -25.79 -3.40 21.08
CA ARG A 113 -24.58 -2.60 20.83
C ARG A 113 -24.64 -1.80 19.53
N ASP A 114 -24.24 -0.55 19.62
CA ASP A 114 -24.27 0.45 18.54
C ASP A 114 -25.69 0.88 18.10
N ALA A 115 -26.78 0.29 18.68
CA ALA A 115 -28.14 0.71 18.39
C ALA A 115 -28.50 2.02 19.08
N PHE A 116 -29.39 2.79 18.46
CA PHE A 116 -29.85 4.05 18.98
C PHE A 116 -31.37 4.26 18.76
N ILE A 117 -31.90 5.22 19.47
CA ILE A 117 -33.28 5.70 19.36
C ILE A 117 -33.27 7.18 19.02
N ILE A 118 -34.21 7.57 18.13
CA ILE A 118 -34.60 8.97 17.93
C ILE A 118 -36.15 9.00 18.06
N ARG A 119 -36.67 9.75 19.07
CA ARG A 119 -38.10 9.74 19.37
C ARG A 119 -38.62 11.10 19.78
N THR A 120 -39.73 11.52 19.21
CA THR A 120 -40.47 12.74 19.64
C THR A 120 -41.44 12.45 20.77
N ARG A 121 -41.56 13.40 21.72
CA ARG A 121 -42.60 13.47 22.74
C ARG A 121 -42.95 14.93 23.03
N GLY A 122 -44.07 15.42 22.50
CA GLY A 122 -44.40 16.83 22.57
C GLY A 122 -43.34 17.72 21.97
N SER A 123 -42.85 18.73 22.72
CA SER A 123 -41.76 19.61 22.27
C SER A 123 -40.34 19.03 22.45
N GLN A 124 -40.20 17.78 22.81
CA GLN A 124 -38.94 17.11 23.07
C GLN A 124 -38.60 16.08 21.99
N VAL A 125 -37.34 16.00 21.63
CA VAL A 125 -36.78 14.96 20.73
C VAL A 125 -35.62 14.28 21.45
N PHE A 126 -35.78 13.00 21.73
CA PHE A 126 -34.77 12.17 22.36
C PHE A 126 -33.85 11.57 21.30
N ILE A 127 -32.53 11.73 21.48
CA ILE A 127 -31.48 11.26 20.57
C ILE A 127 -30.46 10.51 21.43
N ALA A 128 -30.59 9.18 21.52
CA ALA A 128 -29.88 8.43 22.53
C ALA A 128 -29.50 7.02 22.11
N GLY A 129 -28.38 6.53 22.62
CA GLY A 129 -27.91 5.15 22.56
C GLY A 129 -27.06 4.81 23.77
N ILE A 130 -26.55 3.60 23.86
CA ILE A 130 -25.62 3.21 24.92
C ILE A 130 -24.22 3.72 24.58
N ASP A 131 -23.56 4.31 25.57
CA ASP A 131 -22.18 4.79 25.46
C ASP A 131 -21.31 4.16 26.56
N ASP A 132 -20.07 3.78 26.21
CA ASP A 132 -19.07 3.38 27.19
C ASP A 132 -18.64 4.63 28.00
N PRO A 133 -18.78 4.64 29.33
CA PRO A 133 -18.42 5.79 30.15
C PRO A 133 -16.92 6.15 30.10
N LYS A 134 -16.08 5.26 29.56
CA LYS A 134 -14.65 5.50 29.36
C LYS A 134 -14.32 5.94 27.92
N ALA A 135 -15.31 6.13 27.07
CA ALA A 135 -15.10 6.67 25.75
C ALA A 135 -14.89 8.19 25.82
N GLU A 136 -13.76 8.67 25.30
CA GLU A 136 -13.34 10.08 25.34
C GLU A 136 -13.13 10.59 23.90
N PRO A 137 -14.18 10.82 23.07
CA PRO A 137 -14.04 11.14 21.66
C PRO A 137 -13.21 12.40 21.40
N GLU A 138 -13.42 13.47 22.17
CA GLU A 138 -12.67 14.72 22.02
C GLU A 138 -11.18 14.52 22.29
N LYS A 139 -10.84 13.76 23.32
CA LYS A 139 -9.46 13.40 23.63
C LYS A 139 -8.84 12.56 22.50
N MET A 140 -9.61 11.65 21.90
CA MET A 140 -9.16 10.87 20.73
C MET A 140 -8.80 11.75 19.54
N LEU A 141 -9.46 12.88 19.35
CA LEU A 141 -9.14 13.84 18.29
C LEU A 141 -7.90 14.70 18.61
N LYS A 142 -7.50 14.82 19.88
CA LYS A 142 -6.41 15.71 20.34
C LYS A 142 -5.08 15.01 20.59
N ILE A 143 -5.08 13.70 20.83
CA ILE A 143 -3.89 12.96 21.29
C ILE A 143 -3.21 12.23 20.14
N ARG A 144 -1.87 12.41 20.03
CA ARG A 144 -1.01 11.53 19.27
C ARG A 144 -0.91 10.17 19.97
N GLY A 145 -1.14 9.07 19.25
CA GLY A 145 -0.88 7.74 19.78
C GLY A 145 -2.06 7.10 20.50
N ILE A 146 -3.25 7.21 19.97
CA ILE A 146 -4.42 6.52 20.49
C ILE A 146 -4.22 5.01 20.40
N SER A 147 -4.38 4.35 21.52
CA SER A 147 -4.46 2.90 21.58
C SER A 147 -5.67 2.40 20.76
N THR A 148 -5.48 1.36 19.97
CA THR A 148 -6.60 0.68 19.29
C THR A 148 -7.72 0.29 20.25
N ARG A 149 -7.44 0.17 21.55
CA ARG A 149 -8.45 -0.09 22.60
C ARG A 149 -9.46 1.03 22.74
N ASP A 150 -9.06 2.28 22.49
CA ASP A 150 -9.96 3.44 22.59
C ASP A 150 -10.93 3.53 21.42
N LEU A 151 -10.58 2.95 20.25
CA LEU A 151 -11.48 2.85 19.11
C LEU A 151 -12.70 1.98 19.38
N PHE A 152 -12.56 0.93 20.18
CA PHE A 152 -13.57 -0.09 20.38
C PHE A 152 -14.44 0.14 21.63
N LYS A 153 -14.65 1.41 22.00
CA LYS A 153 -15.60 1.83 23.03
C LYS A 153 -16.93 2.26 22.38
N GLU A 154 -18.03 1.85 22.96
CA GLU A 154 -19.37 2.13 22.41
C GLU A 154 -19.69 3.64 22.45
N ARG A 155 -20.31 4.14 21.39
CA ARG A 155 -20.62 5.57 21.16
C ARG A 155 -21.93 5.73 20.41
N ALA A 156 -22.99 5.01 20.82
CA ALA A 156 -24.21 4.94 20.05
C ALA A 156 -25.02 6.27 20.07
N THR A 157 -24.92 7.08 21.13
CA THR A 157 -25.50 8.42 21.12
C THR A 157 -24.89 9.31 20.03
N LEU A 158 -23.59 9.24 19.83
CA LEU A 158 -22.93 10.00 18.74
C LEU A 158 -23.40 9.52 17.36
N PHE A 159 -23.68 8.23 17.19
CA PHE A 159 -24.26 7.68 15.96
C PHE A 159 -25.67 8.18 15.72
N ALA A 160 -26.49 8.27 16.79
CA ALA A 160 -27.84 8.85 16.74
C ALA A 160 -27.81 10.31 16.30
N VAL A 161 -26.86 11.11 16.81
CA VAL A 161 -26.69 12.52 16.42
C VAL A 161 -26.34 12.66 14.94
N TYR A 162 -25.39 11.87 14.45
CA TYR A 162 -25.06 11.90 13.01
C TYR A 162 -26.24 11.44 12.15
N ASP A 163 -27.02 10.44 12.58
CA ASP A 163 -28.21 10.01 11.87
C ASP A 163 -29.29 11.11 11.83
N PHE A 164 -29.51 11.79 12.95
CA PHE A 164 -30.45 12.92 13.03
C PHE A 164 -30.04 14.05 12.07
N LEU A 165 -28.75 14.43 12.05
CA LEU A 165 -28.23 15.46 11.17
C LEU A 165 -28.36 15.06 9.68
N GLU A 166 -28.10 13.79 9.36
CA GLU A 166 -28.23 13.28 7.99
C GLU A 166 -29.70 13.22 7.53
N ARG A 167 -30.62 12.71 8.37
CA ARG A 167 -32.04 12.53 8.01
C ARG A 167 -32.79 13.83 7.95
N PHE A 168 -32.61 14.73 8.92
CA PHE A 168 -33.47 15.89 9.09
C PHE A 168 -32.81 17.22 8.72
N ALA A 169 -31.54 17.40 9.07
CA ALA A 169 -30.82 18.61 8.68
C ALA A 169 -30.32 18.58 7.24
N GLY A 170 -30.13 17.40 6.66
CA GLY A 170 -29.58 17.20 5.32
C GLY A 170 -28.06 17.34 5.28
N THR A 171 -27.41 17.26 6.43
CA THR A 171 -25.94 17.25 6.52
C THR A 171 -25.39 15.94 5.93
N ARG A 172 -24.24 16.00 5.26
CA ARG A 172 -23.52 14.81 4.81
C ARG A 172 -22.04 14.93 5.16
N PHE A 173 -21.48 13.84 5.62
CA PHE A 173 -20.08 13.73 6.00
C PHE A 173 -19.38 12.74 5.09
N TYR A 174 -19.05 13.15 3.86
CA TYR A 174 -18.37 12.28 2.89
C TYR A 174 -16.92 12.02 3.25
N HIS A 175 -16.31 12.96 3.97
CA HIS A 175 -14.99 12.85 4.55
C HIS A 175 -14.85 13.77 5.76
N ALA A 176 -13.86 13.55 6.62
CA ALA A 176 -13.69 14.22 7.90
C ALA A 176 -13.47 15.74 7.82
N GLY A 177 -12.88 16.26 6.74
CA GLY A 177 -12.59 17.67 6.57
C GLY A 177 -13.81 18.51 6.18
N ASP A 178 -13.74 19.82 6.44
CA ASP A 178 -14.83 20.76 6.12
C ASP A 178 -15.15 20.81 4.61
N LEU A 179 -14.17 20.56 3.76
CA LEU A 179 -14.36 20.58 2.31
C LEU A 179 -15.43 19.56 1.84
N PHE A 180 -15.46 18.37 2.45
CA PHE A 180 -16.41 17.30 2.11
C PHE A 180 -17.53 17.11 3.13
N THR A 181 -17.66 18.04 4.08
CA THR A 181 -18.83 18.18 4.91
C THR A 181 -19.85 19.06 4.19
N ILE A 182 -21.00 18.50 3.85
CA ILE A 182 -22.08 19.21 3.17
C ILE A 182 -23.08 19.72 4.21
N ILE A 183 -23.33 21.00 4.16
CA ILE A 183 -24.35 21.66 4.97
C ILE A 183 -25.29 22.36 4.00
N GLN A 184 -26.59 22.10 4.16
CA GLN A 184 -27.64 22.73 3.38
C GLN A 184 -28.34 23.80 4.22
N PRO A 185 -28.10 25.10 4.02
CA PRO A 185 -28.74 26.15 4.80
C PRO A 185 -30.25 26.10 4.67
N LYS A 186 -30.94 26.19 5.79
CA LYS A 186 -32.43 26.17 5.93
C LYS A 186 -32.85 27.24 6.93
N LYS A 187 -33.99 27.87 6.70
CA LYS A 187 -34.60 28.78 7.70
C LYS A 187 -35.23 27.99 8.83
N THR A 188 -35.78 26.83 8.51
CA THR A 188 -36.47 25.94 9.45
C THR A 188 -36.21 24.48 9.06
N ILE A 189 -36.21 23.61 10.05
CA ILE A 189 -36.22 22.17 9.87
C ILE A 189 -37.56 21.67 10.41
N ALA A 190 -38.41 21.18 9.50
CA ALA A 190 -39.70 20.60 9.83
C ALA A 190 -39.53 19.14 10.25
N LEU A 191 -39.85 18.79 11.49
CA LEU A 191 -39.80 17.42 12.00
C LEU A 191 -41.23 16.87 12.12
N PRO A 192 -41.50 15.67 11.59
CA PRO A 192 -42.69 14.92 11.88
C PRO A 192 -42.64 14.32 13.29
N SER A 193 -43.68 13.61 13.73
CA SER A 193 -43.47 12.68 14.84
C SER A 193 -42.45 11.60 14.42
N ILE A 194 -41.54 11.27 15.32
CA ILE A 194 -40.42 10.37 15.07
C ILE A 194 -40.47 9.23 16.06
N ASP A 195 -40.43 7.99 15.57
CA ASP A 195 -40.17 6.82 16.39
C ASP A 195 -39.21 5.90 15.63
N ILE A 196 -37.90 6.14 15.85
CA ILE A 196 -36.82 5.41 15.21
C ILE A 196 -36.12 4.57 16.27
N TYR A 197 -35.96 3.27 15.97
CA TYR A 197 -34.97 2.38 16.52
C TYR A 197 -34.09 1.92 15.38
N ASP A 198 -32.81 2.28 15.40
CA ASP A 198 -31.89 1.93 14.34
C ASP A 198 -30.61 1.24 14.91
N ARG A 199 -30.06 0.36 14.14
CA ARG A 199 -28.91 -0.46 14.52
C ARG A 199 -28.16 -0.93 13.27
N PRO A 200 -26.86 -1.31 13.39
CA PRO A 200 -26.14 -1.81 12.23
C PRO A 200 -26.65 -3.20 11.79
N ASP A 201 -26.65 -3.42 10.48
CA ASP A 201 -26.92 -4.76 9.94
C ASP A 201 -25.73 -5.69 10.11
N TYR A 202 -24.51 -5.17 9.97
CA TYR A 202 -23.29 -5.88 10.19
C TYR A 202 -22.59 -5.43 11.46
N MET A 203 -22.20 -6.37 12.32
CA MET A 203 -21.45 -6.07 13.53
C MET A 203 -20.01 -5.68 13.21
N ALA A 204 -19.34 -6.44 12.33
CA ALA A 204 -18.02 -6.09 11.84
C ALA A 204 -18.13 -5.06 10.70
N ARG A 205 -17.65 -3.85 10.96
CA ARG A 205 -17.68 -2.69 10.05
C ARG A 205 -16.38 -1.92 10.19
N PHE A 206 -15.28 -2.61 9.89
CA PHE A 206 -13.96 -2.02 10.09
C PHE A 206 -13.24 -1.87 8.75
N TYR A 207 -12.94 -0.64 8.41
CA TYR A 207 -12.10 -0.29 7.29
C TYR A 207 -10.70 0.04 7.81
N SER A 208 -9.73 -0.86 7.61
CA SER A 208 -8.37 -0.62 8.03
C SER A 208 -7.74 0.51 7.21
N TYR A 209 -7.24 1.51 7.88
CA TYR A 209 -6.59 2.63 7.26
C TYR A 209 -5.08 2.45 7.31
N ASP A 210 -4.47 2.50 6.15
CA ASP A 210 -3.04 2.73 6.10
C ASP A 210 -2.68 4.17 6.47
N SER A 211 -1.45 4.36 6.91
CA SER A 211 -0.89 5.55 7.53
C SER A 211 -0.75 6.78 6.61
N GLY A 212 -1.64 6.97 5.65
CA GLY A 212 -1.64 8.16 4.81
C GLY A 212 -2.06 9.42 5.58
N VAL A 213 -1.25 10.47 5.55
CA VAL A 213 -1.57 11.81 6.06
C VAL A 213 -2.26 12.59 4.95
N LEU A 214 -3.29 13.36 5.31
CA LEU A 214 -3.84 14.38 4.41
C LEU A 214 -2.88 15.57 4.40
N GLU A 215 -2.22 15.84 3.29
CA GLU A 215 -1.23 16.92 3.19
C GLU A 215 -1.82 18.32 3.47
N ASP A 216 -3.11 18.51 3.21
CA ASP A 216 -3.81 19.79 3.34
C ASP A 216 -4.64 19.90 4.63
N ASP A 217 -4.59 18.91 5.52
CA ASP A 217 -5.29 18.95 6.80
C ASP A 217 -4.32 19.45 7.89
N ASP A 218 -4.52 20.68 8.32
CA ASP A 218 -3.70 21.34 9.36
C ASP A 218 -3.68 20.54 10.67
N LEU A 219 -4.76 19.81 10.97
CA LEU A 219 -4.85 18.90 12.11
C LEU A 219 -3.99 17.65 11.92
N SER A 220 -3.97 17.05 10.73
CA SER A 220 -3.19 15.86 10.46
C SER A 220 -1.69 16.13 10.41
N GLN A 221 -1.27 17.28 9.90
CA GLN A 221 0.15 17.70 9.88
C GLN A 221 0.71 17.92 11.29
N LYS A 222 -0.08 18.52 12.18
CA LYS A 222 0.33 18.78 13.58
C LYS A 222 0.35 17.52 14.45
N CYS A 223 -0.39 16.48 14.09
CA CYS A 223 -0.58 15.28 14.91
C CYS A 223 0.09 14.03 14.36
N TRP A 224 0.73 14.10 13.19
CA TRP A 224 1.34 12.95 12.57
C TRP A 224 2.62 12.46 13.29
N SER A 225 2.68 11.15 13.53
CA SER A 225 3.88 10.44 13.93
C SER A 225 4.00 9.19 13.08
N PRO A 226 5.18 8.85 12.54
CA PRO A 226 5.37 7.64 11.71
C PRO A 226 5.11 6.33 12.46
N THR A 227 5.03 6.39 13.79
CA THR A 227 4.73 5.24 14.66
C THR A 227 3.26 5.12 15.03
N VAL A 228 2.41 6.05 14.60
CA VAL A 228 1.00 6.11 14.99
C VAL A 228 0.10 6.06 13.77
N HIS A 229 -0.72 5.03 13.71
CA HIS A 229 -1.60 4.74 12.58
C HIS A 229 -2.87 5.60 12.51
N HIS A 230 -3.06 6.59 13.41
CA HIS A 230 -4.31 7.31 13.53
C HIS A 230 -4.09 8.82 13.62
N SER A 231 -4.64 9.57 12.66
CA SER A 231 -4.75 11.02 12.69
C SER A 231 -6.12 11.46 13.25
N PRO A 232 -6.29 12.69 13.77
CA PRO A 232 -7.58 13.23 14.16
C PRO A 232 -8.64 13.12 13.07
N SER A 233 -8.30 13.41 11.83
CA SER A 233 -9.22 13.28 10.70
C SER A 233 -9.71 11.85 10.49
N LYS A 234 -8.86 10.86 10.65
CA LYS A 234 -9.24 9.46 10.59
C LYS A 234 -10.19 9.10 11.73
N MET A 235 -9.95 9.58 12.94
CA MET A 235 -10.84 9.34 14.07
C MET A 235 -12.22 9.94 13.83
N LEU A 236 -12.28 11.15 13.32
CA LEU A 236 -13.55 11.79 13.00
C LEU A 236 -14.30 11.05 11.88
N ASP A 237 -13.56 10.53 10.89
CA ASP A 237 -14.11 9.68 9.83
C ASP A 237 -14.69 8.37 10.37
N TYR A 238 -14.01 7.72 11.34
CA TYR A 238 -14.54 6.55 12.07
C TYR A 238 -15.86 6.84 12.76
N PHE A 239 -15.96 7.97 13.44
CA PHE A 239 -17.17 8.34 14.16
C PHE A 239 -18.33 8.59 13.21
N ARG A 240 -18.10 9.36 12.13
CA ARG A 240 -19.12 9.77 11.16
C ARG A 240 -19.58 8.65 10.26
N ASN A 241 -18.70 7.70 9.93
CA ASN A 241 -19.06 6.49 9.19
C ASN A 241 -19.65 5.39 10.08
N ARG A 242 -19.82 5.64 11.39
CA ARG A 242 -20.37 4.68 12.36
C ARG A 242 -19.63 3.34 12.33
N GLU A 243 -18.29 3.41 12.25
CA GLU A 243 -17.43 2.23 12.32
C GLU A 243 -17.68 1.44 13.61
N GLN A 244 -17.38 0.15 13.60
CA GLN A 244 -17.62 -0.73 14.74
C GLN A 244 -16.98 -0.23 16.04
N THR A 245 -17.68 -0.40 17.15
CA THR A 245 -17.19 -0.07 18.49
C THR A 245 -16.73 -1.30 19.29
N ARG A 246 -16.68 -2.45 18.66
CA ARG A 246 -16.13 -3.67 19.22
C ARG A 246 -15.07 -4.26 18.30
N ASN A 247 -13.94 -4.59 18.87
CA ASN A 247 -12.93 -5.33 18.12
C ASN A 247 -13.29 -6.81 18.05
N ILE A 248 -12.81 -7.44 16.99
CA ILE A 248 -12.85 -8.87 16.79
C ILE A 248 -11.44 -9.26 16.36
N PRO A 249 -10.81 -10.25 17.01
CA PRO A 249 -9.46 -10.65 16.62
C PRO A 249 -9.43 -11.05 15.16
N ASN A 250 -8.60 -10.37 14.38
CA ASN A 250 -8.54 -10.49 12.93
C ASN A 250 -7.11 -10.63 12.39
N CYS A 251 -6.11 -10.85 13.23
CA CYS A 251 -4.75 -11.10 12.76
C CYS A 251 -4.22 -12.46 13.30
N HIS A 252 -2.96 -12.75 13.00
CA HIS A 252 -2.33 -14.04 13.29
C HIS A 252 -2.09 -14.24 14.79
N GLY A 253 -3.13 -14.63 15.57
CA GLY A 253 -3.16 -14.66 17.02
C GLY A 253 -2.03 -15.44 17.67
N LEU A 254 -1.67 -16.61 17.12
CA LEU A 254 -0.59 -17.45 17.66
C LEU A 254 0.78 -16.79 17.51
N SER A 255 0.99 -15.89 16.55
CA SER A 255 2.26 -15.19 16.34
C SER A 255 2.63 -14.27 17.52
N TYR A 256 1.64 -13.81 18.26
CA TYR A 256 1.82 -12.89 19.39
C TYR A 256 2.10 -13.62 20.70
N LEU A 257 2.05 -14.97 20.74
CA LEU A 257 2.25 -15.76 21.95
C LEU A 257 3.71 -16.13 22.22
N ARG A 258 4.64 -15.55 21.46
CA ARG A 258 6.08 -15.61 21.70
C ARG A 258 6.65 -17.03 21.80
N TYR A 259 6.11 -17.98 21.03
CA TYR A 259 6.52 -19.37 21.10
C TYR A 259 8.00 -19.57 20.76
N ILE A 260 8.58 -18.77 19.86
CA ILE A 260 10.00 -18.86 19.53
C ILE A 260 10.85 -18.54 20.77
N GLU A 261 10.59 -17.45 21.46
CA GLU A 261 11.33 -17.02 22.66
C GLU A 261 11.15 -18.00 23.82
N ARG A 262 9.96 -18.57 23.95
CA ARG A 262 9.60 -19.49 25.06
C ARG A 262 10.15 -20.90 24.87
N PHE A 263 10.15 -21.42 23.65
CA PHE A 263 10.33 -22.85 23.41
C PHE A 263 11.41 -23.24 22.39
N SER A 264 11.98 -22.33 21.61
CA SER A 264 12.90 -22.73 20.54
C SER A 264 14.17 -23.46 21.03
N LYS A 265 14.62 -23.17 22.26
CA LYS A 265 15.81 -23.80 22.87
C LYS A 265 15.51 -25.12 23.54
N THR A 266 14.32 -25.31 24.13
CA THR A 266 13.93 -26.46 24.93
C THR A 266 13.11 -27.47 24.15
N HIS A 267 12.30 -26.99 23.19
CA HIS A 267 11.35 -27.78 22.40
C HIS A 267 11.40 -27.42 20.92
N PRO A 268 12.53 -27.65 20.24
CA PRO A 268 12.65 -27.35 18.81
C PRO A 268 11.61 -28.10 17.95
N GLU A 269 11.13 -29.27 18.40
CA GLU A 269 10.10 -30.07 17.74
C GLU A 269 8.72 -29.40 17.70
N TYR A 270 8.49 -28.35 18.48
CA TYR A 270 7.25 -27.55 18.46
C TYR A 270 7.12 -26.73 17.17
N PHE A 271 8.21 -26.51 16.47
CA PHE A 271 8.21 -25.73 15.21
C PHE A 271 8.18 -26.64 13.99
N ALA A 272 7.43 -26.22 12.98
CA ALA A 272 7.29 -26.93 11.74
C ALA A 272 8.65 -27.25 11.08
N LEU A 273 8.76 -28.42 10.51
CA LEU A 273 9.95 -28.88 9.80
C LEU A 273 9.82 -28.51 8.32
N HIS A 274 10.79 -27.80 7.78
CA HIS A 274 10.91 -27.50 6.36
C HIS A 274 11.58 -28.66 5.59
N SER A 275 11.40 -28.73 4.29
CA SER A 275 12.03 -29.73 3.41
C SER A 275 13.57 -29.71 3.44
N SER A 276 14.19 -28.59 3.80
CA SER A 276 15.65 -28.48 3.99
C SER A 276 16.16 -29.10 5.31
N GLY A 277 15.30 -29.69 6.15
CA GLY A 277 15.66 -30.19 7.47
C GLY A 277 15.73 -29.12 8.57
N LYS A 278 15.61 -27.84 8.24
CA LYS A 278 15.54 -26.75 9.23
C LYS A 278 14.13 -26.61 9.80
N ARG A 279 14.05 -26.08 11.03
CA ARG A 279 12.76 -25.77 11.66
C ARG A 279 12.49 -24.27 11.65
N TYR A 280 11.22 -23.88 11.57
CA TYR A 280 10.77 -22.50 11.40
C TYR A 280 10.97 -21.58 12.62
N PHE A 281 11.82 -21.88 13.56
CA PHE A 281 12.37 -20.92 14.52
C PHE A 281 13.75 -20.36 14.08
N ASP A 282 14.42 -21.01 13.09
CA ASP A 282 15.65 -20.48 12.50
C ASP A 282 15.33 -19.17 11.76
N ARG A 283 15.93 -18.07 12.21
CA ARG A 283 15.69 -16.74 11.66
C ARG A 283 16.16 -16.55 10.20
N SER A 284 16.91 -17.51 9.65
CA SER A 284 17.24 -17.55 8.23
C SER A 284 16.08 -18.04 7.36
N MET A 285 15.03 -18.63 7.97
CA MET A 285 13.85 -19.10 7.27
C MET A 285 12.86 -17.94 7.05
N PRO A 286 12.17 -17.88 5.90
CA PRO A 286 11.07 -16.96 5.71
C PRO A 286 9.89 -17.33 6.63
N HIS A 287 9.13 -16.34 7.08
CA HIS A 287 7.92 -16.56 7.88
C HIS A 287 8.12 -17.47 9.11
N THR A 288 9.13 -17.13 9.94
CA THR A 288 9.43 -17.84 11.20
C THR A 288 8.21 -17.89 12.11
N GLY A 289 8.16 -18.92 12.98
CA GLY A 289 7.06 -19.11 13.94
C GLY A 289 5.99 -20.11 13.50
N GLN A 290 6.16 -20.77 12.34
CA GLN A 290 5.27 -21.88 11.93
C GLN A 290 5.39 -23.05 12.91
N LEU A 291 4.26 -23.63 13.32
CA LEU A 291 4.17 -24.62 14.37
C LEU A 291 3.90 -26.05 13.84
N CYS A 292 4.35 -27.05 14.60
CA CYS A 292 4.09 -28.47 14.35
C CYS A 292 2.91 -28.95 15.20
N TYR A 293 1.70 -28.93 14.67
CA TYR A 293 0.46 -29.22 15.40
C TYR A 293 0.26 -30.72 15.77
N THR A 294 1.22 -31.58 15.46
CA THR A 294 1.30 -32.98 15.98
C THR A 294 2.28 -33.11 17.14
N SER A 295 2.90 -32.03 17.58
CA SER A 295 3.82 -31.99 18.71
C SER A 295 3.13 -31.57 20.03
N GLY A 296 3.90 -31.49 21.11
CA GLY A 296 3.43 -31.01 22.41
C GLY A 296 2.99 -29.52 22.43
N ILE A 297 3.20 -28.76 21.36
CA ILE A 297 2.77 -27.35 21.27
C ILE A 297 1.26 -27.18 21.47
N MET A 298 0.45 -28.19 21.09
CA MET A 298 -1.00 -28.13 21.29
C MET A 298 -1.40 -28.02 22.75
N GLU A 299 -0.64 -28.63 23.67
CA GLU A 299 -0.86 -28.48 25.11
C GLU A 299 -0.53 -27.06 25.58
N GLU A 300 0.53 -26.46 25.04
CA GLU A 300 0.91 -25.08 25.38
C GLU A 300 -0.09 -24.07 24.80
N ILE A 301 -0.61 -24.31 23.61
CA ILE A 301 -1.69 -23.51 23.00
C ILE A 301 -2.95 -23.59 23.89
N TYR A 302 -3.32 -24.80 24.37
CA TYR A 302 -4.47 -24.96 25.26
C TYR A 302 -4.29 -24.16 26.55
N LYS A 303 -3.14 -24.29 27.23
CA LYS A 303 -2.85 -23.57 28.49
C LYS A 303 -2.86 -22.04 28.29
N ASP A 304 -2.35 -21.55 27.15
CA ASP A 304 -2.37 -20.13 26.84
C ASP A 304 -3.81 -19.66 26.55
N ALA A 305 -4.62 -20.46 25.84
CA ALA A 305 -6.03 -20.19 25.58
C ALA A 305 -6.83 -20.12 26.89
N GLU A 306 -6.63 -21.09 27.79
CA GLU A 306 -7.26 -21.11 29.10
C GLU A 306 -6.88 -19.87 29.94
N ALA A 307 -5.59 -19.50 29.97
CA ALA A 307 -5.13 -18.33 30.71
C ALA A 307 -5.70 -17.02 30.12
N ILE A 308 -5.73 -16.88 28.77
CA ILE A 308 -6.29 -15.70 28.12
C ILE A 308 -7.80 -15.60 28.40
N LEU A 309 -8.55 -16.70 28.26
CA LEU A 309 -10.00 -16.70 28.43
C LEU A 309 -10.42 -16.59 29.90
N SER A 310 -9.58 -17.02 30.86
CA SER A 310 -9.90 -16.88 32.29
C SER A 310 -10.06 -15.42 32.74
N GLY A 311 -9.48 -14.46 32.01
CA GLY A 311 -9.42 -13.06 32.44
C GLY A 311 -8.52 -12.82 33.67
N ASP A 312 -7.73 -13.81 34.09
CA ASP A 312 -6.84 -13.75 35.24
C ASP A 312 -5.41 -13.36 34.82
N ARG A 313 -4.94 -12.21 35.34
CA ARG A 313 -3.64 -11.66 35.03
C ARG A 313 -2.48 -12.47 35.64
N GLU A 314 -2.67 -13.09 36.80
CA GLU A 314 -1.62 -13.87 37.42
C GLU A 314 -1.42 -15.21 36.69
N LYS A 315 -2.48 -15.82 36.20
CA LYS A 315 -2.38 -16.98 35.30
C LYS A 315 -1.62 -16.63 34.02
N LEU A 316 -1.87 -15.43 33.43
CA LEU A 316 -1.14 -14.98 32.25
C LEU A 316 0.35 -14.75 32.52
N LYS A 317 0.70 -14.10 33.64
CA LYS A 317 2.11 -13.91 34.05
C LYS A 317 2.83 -15.23 34.28
N ALA A 318 2.14 -16.21 34.81
CA ALA A 318 2.70 -17.56 35.01
C ALA A 318 3.00 -18.24 33.66
N ARG A 319 2.28 -17.92 32.60
CA ARG A 319 2.57 -18.41 31.24
C ARG A 319 3.75 -17.69 30.58
N ASP A 320 3.75 -16.38 30.59
CA ASP A 320 4.86 -15.51 30.16
C ASP A 320 4.71 -14.12 30.83
N PRO A 321 5.70 -13.66 31.62
CA PRO A 321 5.65 -12.33 32.23
C PRO A 321 5.43 -11.19 31.24
N HIS A 322 5.81 -11.35 29.97
CA HIS A 322 5.63 -10.33 28.92
C HIS A 322 4.18 -10.19 28.43
N PHE A 323 3.28 -11.08 28.81
CA PHE A 323 1.85 -10.93 28.48
C PHE A 323 1.18 -9.80 29.28
N ILE A 324 1.82 -9.36 30.36
CA ILE A 324 1.38 -8.19 31.11
C ILE A 324 2.48 -7.12 31.06
N ASN A 325 2.12 -5.91 30.68
CA ASN A 325 3.06 -4.81 30.61
C ASN A 325 3.36 -4.20 32.00
N GLN A 326 4.29 -3.26 32.04
CA GLN A 326 4.73 -2.60 33.30
C GLN A 326 3.61 -1.85 34.04
N TRP A 327 2.50 -1.53 33.38
CA TRP A 327 1.31 -0.89 33.96
C TRP A 327 0.23 -1.89 34.36
N GLY A 328 0.52 -3.20 34.34
CA GLY A 328 -0.42 -4.28 34.70
C GLY A 328 -1.49 -4.56 33.64
N ASN A 329 -1.34 -4.06 32.40
CA ASN A 329 -2.28 -4.31 31.31
C ASN A 329 -1.85 -5.48 30.43
N PHE A 330 -2.82 -6.16 29.82
CA PHE A 330 -2.58 -7.17 28.81
C PHE A 330 -1.85 -6.55 27.62
N SER A 331 -0.66 -7.07 27.30
CA SER A 331 0.26 -6.46 26.33
C SER A 331 -0.03 -6.85 24.88
N ILE A 332 -0.75 -7.95 24.63
CA ILE A 332 -1.10 -8.40 23.30
C ILE A 332 -2.22 -7.50 22.75
N PRO A 333 -2.10 -7.01 21.50
CA PRO A 333 -3.11 -6.13 20.93
C PRO A 333 -4.47 -6.81 20.75
N PRO A 334 -5.60 -6.09 20.92
CA PRO A 334 -6.94 -6.66 20.84
C PRO A 334 -7.29 -7.31 19.50
N ASN A 335 -6.68 -6.88 18.40
CA ASN A 335 -6.86 -7.51 17.08
C ASN A 335 -6.13 -8.86 16.96
N ALA A 336 -5.24 -9.19 17.89
CA ALA A 336 -4.59 -10.49 17.96
C ALA A 336 -5.25 -11.42 18.98
N GLN A 337 -5.54 -10.91 20.20
CA GLN A 337 -6.18 -11.68 21.27
C GLN A 337 -7.09 -10.77 22.11
N MET A 338 -8.25 -11.27 22.56
CA MET A 338 -9.15 -10.52 23.45
C MET A 338 -9.18 -11.16 24.84
N PHE A 339 -8.50 -10.53 25.77
CA PHE A 339 -8.39 -10.97 27.15
C PHE A 339 -9.75 -11.16 27.84
N GLY A 340 -10.00 -12.33 28.40
CA GLY A 340 -11.26 -12.72 29.06
C GLY A 340 -12.40 -13.02 28.10
N MET A 341 -12.23 -12.97 26.78
CA MET A 341 -13.34 -13.03 25.84
C MET A 341 -13.11 -13.96 24.63
N VAL A 342 -12.04 -13.76 23.88
CA VAL A 342 -11.76 -14.51 22.65
C VAL A 342 -10.29 -14.90 22.58
N PHE A 343 -10.05 -16.19 22.39
CA PHE A 343 -8.75 -16.74 22.01
C PHE A 343 -8.69 -16.93 20.49
N ASN A 344 -7.75 -16.27 19.84
CA ASN A 344 -7.58 -16.37 18.40
C ASN A 344 -6.51 -17.42 18.05
N PHE A 345 -6.96 -18.52 17.46
CA PHE A 345 -6.12 -19.64 17.01
C PHE A 345 -5.49 -19.42 15.63
N MET A 346 -5.56 -18.25 15.04
CA MET A 346 -5.01 -18.06 13.71
C MET A 346 -3.49 -18.27 13.68
N PRO A 347 -2.94 -19.20 12.85
CA PRO A 347 -1.52 -19.47 12.70
C PRO A 347 -0.72 -18.27 12.21
N GLN A 348 0.60 -18.42 12.16
CA GLN A 348 1.51 -17.49 11.49
C GLN A 348 1.11 -17.30 10.02
N ASP A 349 1.31 -16.10 9.50
CA ASP A 349 1.05 -15.78 8.11
C ASP A 349 1.81 -16.68 7.14
N SER A 350 1.26 -16.83 5.94
CA SER A 350 1.85 -17.69 4.90
C SER A 350 2.10 -19.10 5.41
N TYR A 351 1.02 -19.78 5.79
CA TYR A 351 1.09 -21.14 6.35
C TYR A 351 1.96 -22.09 5.51
N TYR A 352 3.03 -22.59 6.13
CA TYR A 352 3.91 -23.60 5.55
C TYR A 352 3.66 -24.97 6.22
N PRO A 353 3.21 -25.97 5.46
CA PRO A 353 2.97 -27.30 6.00
C PRO A 353 4.23 -27.91 6.62
N CYS A 354 4.10 -28.47 7.82
CA CYS A 354 5.18 -29.22 8.49
C CYS A 354 5.51 -30.51 7.74
N ARG A 355 6.78 -30.76 7.46
CA ARG A 355 7.29 -31.94 6.75
C ARG A 355 7.78 -33.05 7.69
N CYS A 356 7.43 -33.01 8.97
CA CYS A 356 7.76 -34.15 9.85
C CYS A 356 6.86 -35.34 9.53
N LYS A 357 7.36 -36.55 9.84
CA LYS A 357 6.66 -37.83 9.56
C LYS A 357 5.23 -37.91 10.11
N ASN A 358 4.97 -37.21 11.23
CA ASN A 358 3.66 -37.20 11.88
C ASN A 358 2.66 -36.25 11.19
N CYS A 359 3.13 -35.15 10.60
CA CYS A 359 2.29 -34.19 9.89
C CYS A 359 2.08 -34.55 8.40
N GLU A 360 3.08 -35.16 7.77
CA GLU A 360 3.11 -35.42 6.32
C GLU A 360 1.85 -36.11 5.78
N PRO A 361 1.24 -37.11 6.46
CA PRO A 361 0.02 -37.76 5.97
C PRO A 361 -1.14 -36.79 5.72
N TYR A 362 -1.20 -35.69 6.48
CA TYR A 362 -2.28 -34.71 6.42
C TYR A 362 -1.99 -33.55 5.45
N MET A 363 -0.75 -33.42 4.95
CA MET A 363 -0.29 -32.26 4.17
C MET A 363 -0.31 -32.51 2.65
N LYS A 364 -1.21 -33.37 2.15
CA LYS A 364 -1.23 -33.82 0.75
C LYS A 364 -2.08 -32.94 -0.16
N THR A 365 -3.23 -32.50 0.32
CA THR A 365 -4.19 -31.70 -0.45
C THR A 365 -4.74 -30.55 0.40
N PRO A 366 -5.26 -29.46 -0.20
CA PRO A 366 -5.93 -28.42 0.57
C PRO A 366 -7.04 -28.94 1.49
N GLN A 367 -7.82 -29.93 1.03
CA GLN A 367 -8.87 -30.55 1.84
C GLN A 367 -8.31 -31.29 3.05
N SER A 368 -7.27 -32.12 2.87
CA SER A 368 -6.66 -32.86 3.99
C SER A 368 -5.98 -31.92 5.01
N ILE A 369 -5.37 -30.82 4.53
CA ILE A 369 -4.80 -29.78 5.39
C ILE A 369 -5.92 -29.09 6.18
N SER A 370 -7.01 -28.73 5.51
CA SER A 370 -8.16 -28.10 6.15
C SER A 370 -8.78 -28.99 7.22
N ASN A 371 -9.06 -30.27 6.89
CA ASN A 371 -9.59 -31.24 7.85
C ASN A 371 -8.70 -31.38 9.09
N PHE A 372 -7.38 -31.46 8.89
CA PHE A 372 -6.41 -31.54 9.96
C PHE A 372 -6.39 -30.27 10.84
N MET A 373 -6.24 -29.10 10.21
CA MET A 373 -6.09 -27.84 10.97
C MET A 373 -7.36 -27.49 11.73
N TRP A 374 -8.53 -27.59 11.08
CA TRP A 374 -9.81 -27.33 11.75
C TRP A 374 -10.12 -28.39 12.82
N GLY A 375 -9.66 -29.63 12.61
CA GLY A 375 -9.69 -30.65 13.67
C GLY A 375 -8.93 -30.23 14.93
N LYS A 376 -7.73 -29.63 14.78
CA LYS A 376 -6.94 -29.11 15.89
C LYS A 376 -7.60 -27.87 16.58
N ILE A 377 -8.21 -27.00 15.81
CA ILE A 377 -8.96 -25.87 16.35
C ILE A 377 -10.17 -26.34 17.17
N VAL A 378 -10.95 -27.27 16.61
CA VAL A 378 -12.12 -27.87 17.28
C VAL A 378 -11.72 -28.65 18.53
N GLU A 379 -10.57 -29.33 18.51
CA GLU A 379 -9.99 -30.02 19.68
C GLU A 379 -9.80 -29.06 20.86
N ILE A 380 -9.16 -27.88 20.61
CA ILE A 380 -8.95 -26.85 21.64
C ILE A 380 -10.28 -26.26 22.10
N ALA A 381 -11.19 -25.93 21.19
CA ALA A 381 -12.49 -25.34 21.55
C ALA A 381 -13.34 -26.28 22.41
N ASN A 382 -13.41 -27.55 22.03
CA ASN A 382 -14.13 -28.58 22.81
C ASN A 382 -13.50 -28.82 24.19
N ARG A 383 -12.17 -28.85 24.27
CA ARG A 383 -11.45 -29.04 25.54
C ARG A 383 -11.70 -27.88 26.51
N LEU A 384 -11.64 -26.65 26.01
CA LEU A 384 -11.97 -25.45 26.80
C LEU A 384 -13.40 -25.51 27.33
N LYS A 385 -14.38 -25.84 26.47
CA LYS A 385 -15.78 -25.98 26.85
C LYS A 385 -15.96 -27.08 27.91
N LYS A 386 -15.37 -28.26 27.67
CA LYS A 386 -15.44 -29.40 28.63
C LYS A 386 -14.91 -29.04 30.02
N ASN A 387 -13.89 -28.19 30.07
CA ASN A 387 -13.28 -27.73 31.33
C ASN A 387 -13.97 -26.49 31.91
N GLY A 388 -15.14 -26.08 31.37
CA GLY A 388 -15.92 -24.97 31.88
C GLY A 388 -15.32 -23.59 31.65
N VAL A 389 -14.35 -23.47 30.75
CA VAL A 389 -13.74 -22.19 30.37
C VAL A 389 -14.68 -21.41 29.51
N LYS A 390 -15.13 -20.23 29.98
CA LYS A 390 -16.04 -19.34 29.26
C LYS A 390 -15.28 -18.57 28.18
N GLY A 391 -15.99 -18.14 27.13
CA GLY A 391 -15.45 -17.37 26.00
C GLY A 391 -15.40 -18.16 24.72
N TYR A 392 -14.78 -17.58 23.70
CA TYR A 392 -14.80 -18.13 22.35
C TYR A 392 -13.40 -18.39 21.82
N VAL A 393 -13.30 -19.38 20.94
CA VAL A 393 -12.13 -19.58 20.07
C VAL A 393 -12.49 -18.96 18.71
N SER A 394 -11.63 -18.11 18.14
CA SER A 394 -11.77 -17.62 16.78
C SER A 394 -10.67 -18.19 15.89
N ALA A 395 -11.01 -18.43 14.64
CA ALA A 395 -10.05 -18.84 13.63
C ALA A 395 -10.48 -18.34 12.24
N MET A 396 -9.49 -18.23 11.33
CA MET A 396 -9.73 -17.77 9.98
C MET A 396 -9.61 -18.91 8.97
N ALA A 397 -10.63 -19.05 8.13
CA ALA A 397 -10.56 -19.83 6.91
C ALA A 397 -9.68 -19.08 5.89
N TYR A 398 -8.40 -19.41 5.90
CA TYR A 398 -7.34 -18.78 5.10
C TYR A 398 -6.55 -19.88 4.35
N PRO A 399 -6.10 -19.66 3.11
CA PRO A 399 -5.35 -20.67 2.39
C PRO A 399 -4.15 -21.22 3.19
N PRO A 400 -3.91 -22.54 3.14
CA PRO A 400 -4.65 -23.59 2.42
C PRO A 400 -5.89 -24.14 3.15
N CYS A 401 -6.25 -23.60 4.32
CA CYS A 401 -7.36 -24.08 5.18
C CYS A 401 -8.69 -23.34 4.92
N HIS A 402 -8.87 -22.71 3.76
CA HIS A 402 -10.06 -21.91 3.42
C HIS A 402 -11.28 -22.74 3.04
N ILE A 403 -11.09 -24.00 2.67
CA ILE A 403 -12.17 -24.93 2.32
C ILE A 403 -12.79 -25.47 3.61
N PRO A 404 -14.13 -25.51 3.76
CA PRO A 404 -14.75 -26.10 4.92
C PRO A 404 -14.34 -27.56 5.14
N PRO A 405 -13.98 -27.97 6.38
CA PRO A 405 -13.56 -29.35 6.65
C PRO A 405 -14.73 -30.34 6.50
N GLU A 406 -14.43 -31.55 6.09
CA GLU A 406 -15.39 -32.64 5.96
C GLU A 406 -15.58 -33.35 7.31
N ASN A 407 -16.80 -33.83 7.58
CA ASN A 407 -17.13 -34.68 8.72
C ASN A 407 -16.65 -34.16 10.09
N LEU A 408 -16.64 -32.83 10.28
CA LEU A 408 -16.23 -32.18 11.50
C LEU A 408 -17.36 -31.28 12.03
N GLU A 409 -17.83 -31.56 13.22
CA GLU A 409 -18.81 -30.73 13.92
C GLU A 409 -18.12 -29.63 14.72
N PHE A 410 -18.65 -28.40 14.59
CA PHE A 410 -18.15 -27.26 15.34
C PHE A 410 -18.92 -27.11 16.66
N PRO A 411 -18.18 -26.82 17.75
CA PRO A 411 -18.82 -26.46 19.02
C PRO A 411 -19.41 -25.04 18.97
N ASP A 412 -20.30 -24.74 19.93
CA ASP A 412 -20.96 -23.44 20.07
C ASP A 412 -20.09 -22.36 20.74
N ASN A 413 -18.80 -22.57 20.85
CA ASN A 413 -17.79 -21.58 21.27
C ASN A 413 -16.71 -21.35 20.19
N LEU A 414 -16.98 -21.74 18.95
CA LEU A 414 -16.04 -21.54 17.83
C LEU A 414 -16.62 -20.55 16.81
N VAL A 415 -15.88 -19.49 16.55
CA VAL A 415 -16.24 -18.41 15.63
C VAL A 415 -15.33 -18.45 14.40
N VAL A 416 -15.89 -18.29 13.22
CA VAL A 416 -15.18 -18.38 11.95
C VAL A 416 -15.14 -17.05 11.23
N MET A 417 -13.94 -16.66 10.79
CA MET A 417 -13.69 -15.61 9.82
C MET A 417 -13.29 -16.24 8.49
N VAL A 418 -13.70 -15.66 7.37
CA VAL A 418 -13.36 -16.17 6.02
C VAL A 418 -12.59 -15.09 5.25
N ALA A 419 -11.36 -15.41 4.83
CA ALA A 419 -10.54 -14.51 4.03
C ALA A 419 -10.84 -14.69 2.54
N GLN A 420 -11.20 -13.59 1.87
CA GLN A 420 -11.46 -13.53 0.43
C GLN A 420 -11.05 -12.15 -0.11
N ASN A 421 -10.79 -12.06 -1.43
CA ASN A 421 -10.45 -10.78 -2.04
C ASN A 421 -11.61 -9.76 -1.96
N GLY A 422 -12.85 -10.21 -2.04
CA GLY A 422 -14.03 -9.37 -1.88
C GLY A 422 -14.57 -8.79 -3.20
N PRO A 423 -14.95 -7.49 -3.20
CA PRO A 423 -15.68 -6.87 -4.33
C PRO A 423 -14.93 -6.87 -5.66
N TRP A 424 -13.65 -7.12 -5.64
CA TRP A 424 -12.75 -7.01 -6.82
C TRP A 424 -12.54 -8.32 -7.57
N ASP A 425 -13.09 -9.40 -7.05
CA ASP A 425 -13.10 -10.67 -7.76
C ASP A 425 -14.05 -10.62 -8.97
N PRO A 426 -13.73 -11.33 -10.06
CA PRO A 426 -14.68 -11.53 -11.16
C PRO A 426 -16.00 -12.14 -10.68
N PRO A 427 -17.14 -11.86 -11.32
CA PRO A 427 -18.45 -12.33 -10.85
C PRO A 427 -18.54 -13.85 -10.63
N ALA A 428 -17.90 -14.65 -11.47
CA ALA A 428 -17.87 -16.12 -11.31
C ALA A 428 -17.13 -16.54 -10.02
N VAL A 429 -16.04 -15.85 -9.68
CA VAL A 429 -15.27 -16.08 -8.45
C VAL A 429 -16.08 -15.62 -7.23
N GLN A 430 -16.74 -14.46 -7.31
CA GLN A 430 -17.65 -14.01 -6.25
C GLN A 430 -18.77 -15.02 -5.99
N ALA A 431 -19.39 -15.56 -7.03
CA ALA A 431 -20.45 -16.57 -6.91
C ALA A 431 -19.96 -17.85 -6.21
N GLU A 432 -18.73 -18.29 -6.50
CA GLU A 432 -18.11 -19.43 -5.83
C GLU A 432 -17.76 -19.10 -4.37
N ASN A 433 -17.22 -17.93 -4.13
CA ASN A 433 -16.94 -17.43 -2.78
C ASN A 433 -18.22 -17.37 -1.92
N HIS A 434 -19.35 -16.94 -2.47
CA HIS A 434 -20.64 -16.95 -1.76
C HIS A 434 -21.11 -18.36 -1.38
N LYS A 435 -20.87 -19.38 -2.24
CA LYS A 435 -21.15 -20.78 -1.86
C LYS A 435 -20.26 -21.21 -0.69
N ILE A 436 -18.97 -20.89 -0.72
CA ILE A 436 -18.03 -21.19 0.36
C ILE A 436 -18.48 -20.54 1.67
N ILE A 437 -18.91 -19.29 1.64
CA ILE A 437 -19.46 -18.57 2.81
C ILE A 437 -20.67 -19.33 3.39
N ARG A 438 -21.62 -19.75 2.54
CA ARG A 438 -22.81 -20.50 2.98
C ARG A 438 -22.46 -21.85 3.56
N GLU A 439 -21.47 -22.56 3.00
CA GLU A 439 -20.98 -23.82 3.55
C GLU A 439 -20.31 -23.64 4.93
N TRP A 440 -19.61 -22.55 5.16
CA TRP A 440 -19.08 -22.20 6.48
C TRP A 440 -20.20 -21.86 7.48
N ASN A 441 -21.23 -21.14 7.03
CA ASN A 441 -22.38 -20.82 7.88
C ASN A 441 -23.16 -22.04 8.36
N LYS A 442 -23.21 -23.13 7.55
CA LYS A 442 -23.84 -24.39 7.97
C LYS A 442 -23.13 -25.04 9.17
N ARG A 443 -21.82 -24.74 9.35
CA ARG A 443 -21.00 -25.29 10.43
C ARG A 443 -20.92 -24.40 11.65
N SER A 444 -21.03 -23.10 11.46
CA SER A 444 -20.93 -22.12 12.52
C SER A 444 -22.19 -22.13 13.40
N LYS A 445 -22.04 -22.39 14.70
CA LYS A 445 -23.15 -22.46 15.68
C LYS A 445 -23.30 -21.18 16.50
N VAL A 446 -22.29 -20.31 16.52
CA VAL A 446 -22.29 -19.08 17.31
C VAL A 446 -22.99 -17.95 16.60
N CYS A 447 -22.56 -17.63 15.39
CA CYS A 447 -23.07 -16.53 14.57
C CYS A 447 -22.72 -16.77 13.11
N LYS A 448 -23.26 -15.96 12.19
CA LYS A 448 -22.80 -15.94 10.80
C LYS A 448 -21.31 -15.62 10.76
N VAL A 449 -20.62 -16.15 9.75
CA VAL A 449 -19.20 -15.84 9.54
C VAL A 449 -19.06 -14.35 9.24
N TRP A 450 -17.89 -13.81 9.53
CA TRP A 450 -17.48 -12.50 9.01
C TRP A 450 -16.32 -12.64 8.04
N MET A 451 -16.07 -11.55 7.33
CA MET A 451 -15.14 -11.57 6.23
C MET A 451 -13.86 -10.82 6.59
N TRP A 452 -12.73 -11.35 6.15
CA TRP A 452 -11.55 -10.56 5.90
C TRP A 452 -11.47 -10.32 4.40
N ASN A 453 -11.58 -9.08 3.97
CA ASN A 453 -11.41 -8.69 2.58
C ASN A 453 -10.21 -7.78 2.42
N TYR A 454 -9.64 -7.77 1.22
CA TYR A 454 -8.53 -6.90 0.85
C TYR A 454 -9.03 -5.79 -0.06
N ILE A 455 -8.56 -4.55 0.14
CA ILE A 455 -8.96 -3.45 -0.71
C ILE A 455 -8.15 -3.46 -1.97
N CYS A 456 -8.80 -3.72 -3.10
CA CYS A 456 -8.21 -3.63 -4.42
C CYS A 456 -6.80 -4.24 -4.47
N LYS A 457 -6.58 -5.33 -3.73
CA LYS A 457 -5.29 -5.98 -3.66
C LYS A 457 -4.99 -6.67 -4.98
N VAL A 458 -4.40 -5.91 -5.86
CA VAL A 458 -3.61 -6.51 -6.90
C VAL A 458 -2.31 -6.94 -6.21
N GLU A 459 -1.85 -8.16 -6.42
CA GLU A 459 -0.57 -8.65 -5.89
C GLU A 459 0.59 -7.91 -6.58
N CYS A 460 0.46 -6.63 -6.59
CA CYS A 460 1.51 -5.78 -7.05
C CYS A 460 2.14 -5.17 -5.84
N ARG A 461 3.26 -5.61 -5.67
CA ARG A 461 4.21 -4.95 -4.84
C ARG A 461 4.16 -3.46 -5.18
N ARG A 462 4.24 -2.67 -4.17
CA ARG A 462 4.19 -1.20 -4.04
C ARG A 462 4.85 -0.37 -5.15
N LEU A 463 5.55 -1.01 -6.08
CA LEU A 463 6.35 -0.33 -7.10
C LEU A 463 5.75 -0.41 -8.52
N VAL A 464 4.69 -1.19 -8.72
CA VAL A 464 4.23 -1.50 -10.09
C VAL A 464 3.16 -0.54 -10.60
N MET A 465 2.37 0.07 -9.73
CA MET A 465 1.33 1.02 -10.15
C MET A 465 1.25 2.26 -9.23
N PRO A 466 2.34 3.00 -9.04
CA PRO A 466 2.30 4.21 -8.22
C PRO A 466 1.34 5.23 -8.83
N GLY A 467 0.55 5.90 -7.99
CA GLY A 467 -0.37 6.95 -8.42
C GLY A 467 -1.67 6.46 -9.09
N ILE A 468 -1.89 5.14 -9.25
CA ILE A 468 -3.16 4.61 -9.76
C ILE A 468 -4.15 4.46 -8.60
N PRO A 469 -5.28 5.21 -8.61
CA PRO A 469 -6.23 5.18 -7.50
C PRO A 469 -7.07 3.89 -7.52
N PRO A 470 -7.05 3.12 -6.43
CA PRO A 470 -7.88 1.92 -6.30
C PRO A 470 -9.28 2.27 -5.77
N THR A 471 -10.06 3.02 -6.52
CA THR A 471 -11.39 3.49 -6.11
C THR A 471 -12.49 2.74 -6.86
N THR A 472 -13.39 2.10 -6.10
CA THR A 472 -14.46 1.23 -6.63
C THR A 472 -15.72 1.27 -5.76
N PRO A 473 -16.28 2.44 -5.48
CA PRO A 473 -17.35 2.60 -4.49
C PRO A 473 -18.64 1.85 -4.84
N CYS A 474 -19.00 1.77 -6.12
CA CYS A 474 -20.19 1.06 -6.55
C CYS A 474 -20.06 -0.45 -6.35
N ALA A 475 -18.92 -1.03 -6.70
CA ALA A 475 -18.65 -2.46 -6.49
C ALA A 475 -18.62 -2.82 -5.00
N VAL A 476 -18.00 -1.99 -4.16
CA VAL A 476 -17.99 -2.16 -2.71
C VAL A 476 -19.42 -2.22 -2.15
N GLY A 477 -20.26 -1.27 -2.51
CA GLY A 477 -21.63 -1.22 -2.01
C GLY A 477 -22.49 -2.42 -2.46
N LYS A 478 -22.46 -2.73 -3.75
CA LYS A 478 -23.20 -3.87 -4.32
C LYS A 478 -22.76 -5.22 -3.73
N TYR A 479 -21.45 -5.39 -3.51
CA TYR A 479 -20.92 -6.62 -2.93
C TYR A 479 -21.44 -6.86 -1.52
N TYR A 480 -21.33 -5.88 -0.61
CA TYR A 480 -21.79 -6.05 0.77
C TYR A 480 -23.30 -6.12 0.88
N ALA A 481 -24.05 -5.43 0.02
CA ALA A 481 -25.51 -5.57 -0.06
C ALA A 481 -25.90 -7.00 -0.50
N SER A 482 -25.17 -7.61 -1.44
CA SER A 482 -25.46 -8.97 -1.93
C SER A 482 -25.21 -10.08 -0.90
N LEU A 483 -24.47 -9.79 0.16
CA LEU A 483 -24.17 -10.70 1.28
C LEU A 483 -25.11 -10.53 2.46
N ALA A 484 -26.19 -9.75 2.30
CA ALA A 484 -27.20 -9.55 3.34
C ALA A 484 -27.74 -10.90 3.86
N GLY A 485 -27.67 -11.11 5.17
CA GLY A 485 -28.08 -12.37 5.82
C GLY A 485 -27.07 -13.53 5.73
N ASP A 486 -26.04 -13.42 4.91
CA ASP A 486 -25.01 -14.47 4.80
C ASP A 486 -23.76 -14.20 5.67
N ILE A 487 -23.51 -12.93 6.05
CA ILE A 487 -22.34 -12.55 6.86
C ILE A 487 -22.73 -11.70 8.07
N ASN A 488 -21.84 -11.66 9.05
CA ASN A 488 -21.94 -10.74 10.21
C ASN A 488 -21.04 -9.51 10.04
N GLY A 489 -20.61 -9.22 8.82
CA GLY A 489 -19.83 -8.06 8.43
C GLY A 489 -18.44 -8.38 7.94
N ALA A 490 -17.62 -7.34 7.78
CA ALA A 490 -16.29 -7.46 7.23
C ALA A 490 -15.26 -6.57 7.95
N PHE A 491 -14.04 -7.10 8.02
CA PHE A 491 -12.81 -6.34 8.15
C PHE A 491 -12.24 -6.14 6.75
N LEU A 492 -12.07 -4.91 6.35
CA LEU A 492 -11.55 -4.53 5.04
C LEU A 492 -10.11 -4.03 5.20
N GLU A 493 -9.13 -4.86 4.81
CA GLU A 493 -7.72 -4.50 4.87
C GLU A 493 -7.35 -3.59 3.72
N SER A 494 -6.92 -2.36 4.03
CA SER A 494 -6.25 -1.52 3.04
C SER A 494 -4.82 -2.01 2.81
N GLY A 495 -4.46 -2.20 1.57
CA GLY A 495 -3.09 -2.56 1.22
C GLY A 495 -2.11 -1.48 1.69
N SER A 496 -1.11 -1.87 2.50
CA SER A 496 -0.10 -0.96 3.02
C SER A 496 0.87 -0.54 1.91
N THR A 497 0.56 0.47 1.17
CA THR A 497 1.45 0.96 0.11
C THR A 497 2.45 2.01 0.62
N GLY A 498 2.29 2.48 1.85
CA GLY A 498 3.16 3.50 2.44
C GLY A 498 3.11 4.84 1.72
N LEU A 499 2.15 5.05 0.82
CA LEU A 499 1.94 6.30 0.11
C LEU A 499 0.81 7.08 0.78
N GLN A 500 1.06 8.33 1.10
CA GLN A 500 0.15 9.26 1.78
C GLN A 500 -1.18 9.47 1.02
N GLU A 501 -1.20 9.20 -0.27
CA GLU A 501 -2.29 9.49 -1.19
C GLU A 501 -3.48 8.52 -1.08
N HIS A 502 -3.27 7.30 -0.56
CA HIS A 502 -4.30 6.24 -0.61
C HIS A 502 -5.54 6.53 0.22
N PHE A 503 -5.40 7.23 1.34
CA PHE A 503 -6.53 7.54 2.20
C PHE A 503 -7.61 8.34 1.46
N MET A 504 -7.23 9.38 0.73
CA MET A 504 -8.17 10.17 -0.06
C MET A 504 -8.63 9.47 -1.34
N GLN A 505 -7.80 8.62 -1.91
CA GLN A 505 -8.17 7.87 -3.11
C GLN A 505 -9.33 6.91 -2.88
N GLN A 506 -9.56 6.49 -1.63
CA GLN A 506 -10.61 5.55 -1.24
C GLN A 506 -11.68 6.16 -0.32
N PHE A 507 -11.78 7.48 -0.21
CA PHE A 507 -12.72 8.11 0.72
C PHE A 507 -14.17 7.71 0.44
N LEU A 508 -14.54 7.60 -0.84
CA LEU A 508 -15.90 7.27 -1.25
C LEU A 508 -16.21 5.78 -1.05
N ASP A 509 -15.20 4.91 -1.25
CA ASP A 509 -15.31 3.47 -0.93
C ASP A 509 -15.61 3.27 0.56
N ARG A 510 -14.94 4.02 1.45
CA ARG A 510 -15.17 3.96 2.89
C ARG A 510 -16.56 4.47 3.28
N TYR A 511 -16.95 5.60 2.72
CA TYR A 511 -18.27 6.15 2.97
C TYR A 511 -19.38 5.15 2.58
N ILE A 512 -19.28 4.57 1.40
CA ILE A 512 -20.24 3.55 0.92
C ILE A 512 -20.19 2.30 1.80
N HIS A 513 -18.99 1.79 2.14
CA HIS A 513 -18.85 0.65 3.04
C HIS A 513 -19.55 0.91 4.38
N GLY A 514 -19.30 2.06 5.02
CA GLY A 514 -19.96 2.42 6.27
C GLY A 514 -21.49 2.47 6.16
N LYS A 515 -22.03 3.06 5.10
CA LYS A 515 -23.48 3.15 4.87
C LYS A 515 -24.13 1.79 4.64
N ILE A 516 -23.57 0.96 3.78
CA ILE A 516 -24.13 -0.37 3.45
C ILE A 516 -23.95 -1.35 4.62
N CYS A 517 -22.84 -1.31 5.33
CA CYS A 517 -22.66 -2.15 6.53
C CYS A 517 -23.58 -1.72 7.68
N TRP A 518 -23.97 -0.44 7.75
CA TRP A 518 -24.99 0.02 8.67
C TRP A 518 -26.38 -0.43 8.24
N ASN A 519 -26.73 -0.22 6.97
CA ASN A 519 -28.03 -0.62 6.43
C ASN A 519 -27.85 -1.20 5.02
N ASN A 520 -27.85 -2.53 4.91
CA ASN A 520 -27.61 -3.26 3.66
C ASN A 520 -28.78 -3.25 2.66
N SER A 521 -29.91 -2.64 3.03
CA SER A 521 -31.05 -2.40 2.13
C SER A 521 -30.93 -1.09 1.33
N LEU A 522 -29.92 -0.27 1.60
CA LEU A 522 -29.71 0.98 0.89
C LEU A 522 -29.25 0.74 -0.56
N ASP A 523 -29.73 1.58 -1.46
CA ASP A 523 -29.31 1.54 -2.86
C ASP A 523 -28.02 2.34 -3.07
N THR A 524 -26.96 1.63 -3.41
CA THR A 524 -25.61 2.21 -3.62
C THR A 524 -25.58 3.28 -4.70
N GLU A 525 -26.31 3.08 -5.82
CA GLU A 525 -26.32 4.04 -6.93
C GLU A 525 -27.00 5.35 -6.54
N SER A 526 -28.07 5.27 -5.76
CA SER A 526 -28.73 6.46 -5.20
C SER A 526 -27.83 7.27 -4.28
N ILE A 527 -27.06 6.60 -3.41
CA ILE A 527 -26.08 7.26 -2.52
C ILE A 527 -25.00 7.96 -3.34
N LEU A 528 -24.45 7.29 -4.34
CA LEU A 528 -23.42 7.86 -5.22
C LEU A 528 -23.95 9.05 -6.03
N LYS A 529 -25.17 8.94 -6.56
CA LYS A 529 -25.83 10.03 -7.27
C LYS A 529 -26.03 11.25 -6.38
N GLU A 530 -26.49 11.04 -5.13
CA GLU A 530 -26.59 12.12 -4.13
C GLU A 530 -25.24 12.78 -3.86
N HIS A 531 -24.18 11.96 -3.70
CA HIS A 531 -22.82 12.46 -3.52
C HIS A 531 -22.40 13.40 -4.65
N TYR A 532 -22.55 12.98 -5.91
CA TYR A 532 -22.16 13.79 -7.05
C TYR A 532 -22.97 15.11 -7.10
N GLN A 533 -24.25 15.05 -6.85
CA GLN A 533 -25.13 16.24 -6.85
C GLN A 533 -24.74 17.23 -5.76
N LEU A 534 -24.55 16.77 -4.53
CA LEU A 534 -24.26 17.62 -3.38
C LEU A 534 -22.83 18.17 -3.37
N CYS A 535 -21.85 17.38 -3.83
CA CYS A 535 -20.45 17.82 -3.83
C CYS A 535 -20.12 18.72 -5.01
N TYR A 536 -20.72 18.49 -6.19
CA TYR A 536 -20.27 19.09 -7.44
C TYR A 536 -21.35 19.90 -8.18
N GLY A 537 -22.60 19.91 -7.69
CA GLY A 537 -23.67 20.71 -8.24
C GLY A 537 -23.87 20.54 -9.76
N LYS A 538 -23.73 21.60 -10.54
CA LYS A 538 -23.86 21.56 -12.02
C LYS A 538 -22.79 20.70 -12.71
N ALA A 539 -21.68 20.41 -12.04
CA ALA A 539 -20.60 19.57 -12.55
C ALA A 539 -20.76 18.08 -12.22
N ALA A 540 -21.84 17.70 -11.53
CA ALA A 540 -22.09 16.33 -11.09
C ALA A 540 -21.98 15.29 -12.22
N PRO A 541 -22.53 15.52 -13.43
CA PRO A 541 -22.43 14.53 -14.51
C PRO A 541 -21.02 14.27 -15.00
N GLU A 542 -20.15 15.29 -15.03
CA GLU A 542 -18.74 15.12 -15.39
C GLU A 542 -17.97 14.37 -14.34
N MET A 543 -18.17 14.72 -13.08
CA MET A 543 -17.50 14.04 -11.96
C MET A 543 -17.94 12.59 -11.84
N GLN A 544 -19.22 12.29 -12.03
CA GLN A 544 -19.74 10.93 -12.09
C GLN A 544 -19.00 10.10 -13.17
N LYS A 545 -18.89 10.63 -14.41
CA LYS A 545 -18.15 9.96 -15.49
C LYS A 545 -16.71 9.66 -15.12
N ILE A 546 -16.05 10.56 -14.39
CA ILE A 546 -14.66 10.37 -13.95
C ILE A 546 -14.55 9.21 -12.98
N PHE A 547 -15.38 9.18 -11.91
CA PHE A 547 -15.37 8.11 -10.94
C PHE A 547 -15.75 6.76 -11.56
N GLU A 548 -16.81 6.72 -12.37
CA GLU A 548 -17.23 5.51 -13.09
C GLU A 548 -16.15 4.99 -14.05
N ARG A 549 -15.42 5.90 -14.74
CA ARG A 549 -14.31 5.50 -15.59
C ARG A 549 -13.15 4.90 -14.78
N MET A 550 -12.79 5.48 -13.65
CA MET A 550 -11.74 4.95 -12.80
C MET A 550 -12.11 3.57 -12.25
N GLU A 551 -13.34 3.41 -11.78
CA GLU A 551 -13.87 2.13 -11.32
C GLU A 551 -13.90 1.07 -12.43
N ASP A 552 -14.40 1.40 -13.62
CA ASP A 552 -14.41 0.52 -14.79
C ASP A 552 -12.99 0.06 -15.17
N LEU A 553 -12.05 1.00 -15.25
CA LEU A 553 -10.65 0.66 -15.55
C LEU A 553 -10.04 -0.24 -14.48
N TRP A 554 -10.34 0.01 -13.22
CA TRP A 554 -9.83 -0.83 -12.13
C TRP A 554 -10.41 -2.25 -12.20
N LEU A 555 -11.74 -2.38 -12.25
CA LEU A 555 -12.41 -3.67 -12.19
C LEU A 555 -12.18 -4.54 -13.43
N HIS A 556 -12.22 -3.94 -14.63
CA HIS A 556 -12.26 -4.69 -15.89
C HIS A 556 -10.95 -4.68 -16.68
N LYS A 557 -10.00 -3.80 -16.35
CA LYS A 557 -8.73 -3.69 -17.08
C LYS A 557 -7.49 -3.97 -16.23
N ILE A 558 -7.52 -3.57 -14.97
CA ILE A 558 -6.42 -3.79 -14.00
C ILE A 558 -6.67 -5.05 -13.20
N GLY A 559 -7.85 -5.16 -12.55
CA GLY A 559 -8.32 -6.39 -11.91
C GLY A 559 -8.68 -7.48 -12.93
N GLY A 560 -9.07 -8.64 -12.45
CA GLY A 560 -9.54 -9.75 -13.31
C GLY A 560 -8.46 -10.60 -13.97
N ASN A 561 -7.18 -10.23 -13.91
CA ASN A 561 -6.08 -11.13 -14.25
C ASN A 561 -5.74 -11.98 -13.02
N THR A 562 -6.56 -12.99 -12.76
CA THR A 562 -6.35 -13.85 -11.59
C THR A 562 -5.52 -15.07 -11.98
N ILE A 563 -4.46 -15.33 -11.22
CA ILE A 563 -3.76 -16.62 -11.23
C ILE A 563 -4.03 -17.37 -9.93
N MET A 564 -4.06 -18.69 -10.03
CA MET A 564 -4.06 -19.55 -8.86
C MET A 564 -2.62 -19.86 -8.46
N ASN A 565 -2.29 -19.61 -7.20
CA ASN A 565 -1.04 -20.06 -6.60
C ASN A 565 -1.33 -20.87 -5.31
N ASN A 566 -0.27 -21.23 -4.57
CA ASN A 566 -0.42 -22.00 -3.33
C ASN A 566 -1.18 -21.25 -2.20
N LEU A 567 -1.39 -19.94 -2.36
CA LEU A 567 -2.12 -19.07 -1.43
C LEU A 567 -3.53 -18.74 -1.92
N GLY A 568 -3.98 -19.34 -3.03
CA GLY A 568 -5.29 -19.09 -3.63
C GLY A 568 -5.24 -18.19 -4.86
N PRO A 569 -6.37 -17.57 -5.24
CA PRO A 569 -6.44 -16.67 -6.38
C PRO A 569 -5.71 -15.35 -6.08
N MET A 570 -4.83 -14.94 -6.99
CA MET A 570 -4.07 -13.70 -6.90
C MET A 570 -4.24 -12.87 -8.16
N ASN A 571 -4.59 -11.61 -8.01
CA ASN A 571 -4.66 -10.68 -9.13
C ASN A 571 -3.26 -10.22 -9.52
N ILE A 572 -2.90 -10.39 -10.79
CA ILE A 572 -1.63 -9.90 -11.34
C ILE A 572 -1.87 -8.53 -11.96
N PRO A 573 -1.01 -7.53 -11.67
CA PRO A 573 -1.09 -6.24 -12.32
C PRO A 573 -0.83 -6.35 -13.83
N PRO A 574 -1.40 -5.47 -14.65
CA PRO A 574 -1.02 -5.36 -16.05
C PRO A 574 0.46 -5.00 -16.15
N SER A 575 1.09 -5.33 -17.29
CA SER A 575 2.42 -4.80 -17.58
C SER A 575 2.38 -3.27 -17.69
N ASP A 576 3.52 -2.61 -17.44
CA ASP A 576 3.62 -1.15 -17.60
C ASP A 576 3.22 -0.71 -19.01
N TYR A 577 3.58 -1.47 -20.03
CA TYR A 577 3.15 -1.20 -21.40
C TYR A 577 1.62 -1.18 -21.52
N LYS A 578 0.94 -2.24 -21.04
CA LYS A 578 -0.53 -2.33 -21.09
C LYS A 578 -1.17 -1.23 -20.25
N LEU A 579 -0.59 -0.92 -19.08
CA LEU A 579 -1.09 0.12 -18.19
C LEU A 579 -1.09 1.50 -18.87
N TRP A 580 0.02 1.87 -19.53
CA TRP A 580 0.24 3.22 -20.03
C TRP A 580 -0.08 3.44 -21.53
N HIS A 581 -0.18 2.34 -22.32
CA HIS A 581 -0.57 2.43 -23.73
C HIS A 581 -2.04 2.05 -23.97
N ASP A 582 -2.59 1.10 -23.18
CA ASP A 582 -3.93 0.59 -23.41
C ASP A 582 -4.93 1.12 -22.37
N ILE A 583 -4.60 1.03 -21.07
CA ILE A 583 -5.52 1.35 -19.97
C ILE A 583 -5.58 2.86 -19.75
N TYR A 584 -4.54 3.44 -19.20
CA TYR A 584 -4.38 4.89 -19.04
C TYR A 584 -3.62 5.47 -20.24
N SER A 585 -4.10 5.19 -21.44
CA SER A 585 -3.53 5.67 -22.69
C SER A 585 -3.64 7.20 -22.81
N GLY A 586 -2.84 7.79 -23.72
CA GLY A 586 -2.93 9.23 -24.01
C GLY A 586 -4.33 9.68 -24.41
N LYS A 587 -5.11 8.83 -25.13
CA LYS A 587 -6.51 9.09 -25.47
C LYS A 587 -7.39 9.10 -24.20
N CYS A 588 -7.28 8.09 -23.35
CA CYS A 588 -8.04 8.00 -22.09
C CYS A 588 -7.80 9.23 -21.21
N LEU A 589 -6.53 9.60 -20.99
CA LEU A 589 -6.20 10.75 -20.16
C LEU A 589 -6.65 12.08 -20.77
N LYS A 590 -6.63 12.21 -22.10
CA LYS A 590 -7.17 13.38 -22.78
C LYS A 590 -8.69 13.53 -22.57
N GLU A 591 -9.43 12.43 -22.63
CA GLU A 591 -10.87 12.40 -22.35
C GLU A 591 -11.16 12.78 -20.89
N MET A 592 -10.47 12.16 -19.93
CA MET A 592 -10.65 12.46 -18.51
C MET A 592 -10.29 13.92 -18.19
N ARG A 593 -9.20 14.44 -18.75
CA ARG A 593 -8.83 15.85 -18.62
C ARG A 593 -9.92 16.78 -19.13
N ALA A 594 -10.50 16.48 -20.28
CA ALA A 594 -11.60 17.26 -20.85
C ALA A 594 -12.84 17.26 -19.93
N TRP A 595 -13.12 16.13 -19.25
CA TRP A 595 -14.20 16.08 -18.24
C TRP A 595 -13.89 16.93 -17.02
N TYR A 596 -12.66 16.89 -16.47
CA TYR A 596 -12.26 17.78 -15.38
C TYR A 596 -12.33 19.26 -15.78
N ASP A 597 -11.85 19.62 -16.96
CA ASP A 597 -11.90 21.00 -17.46
C ASP A 597 -13.36 21.47 -17.68
N SER A 598 -14.24 20.58 -18.10
CA SER A 598 -15.68 20.83 -18.20
C SER A 598 -16.32 21.00 -16.83
N ALA A 599 -15.96 20.14 -15.87
CA ALA A 599 -16.46 20.21 -14.49
C ALA A 599 -16.05 21.53 -13.82
N GLU A 600 -14.79 21.95 -13.93
CA GLU A 600 -14.31 23.22 -13.38
C GLU A 600 -15.06 24.42 -13.97
N ARG A 601 -15.30 24.42 -15.29
CA ARG A 601 -16.10 25.51 -15.95
C ARG A 601 -17.55 25.54 -15.46
N LYS A 602 -18.19 24.37 -15.33
CA LYS A 602 -19.59 24.26 -14.86
C LYS A 602 -19.76 24.66 -13.40
N ALA A 603 -18.73 24.40 -12.59
CA ALA A 603 -18.71 24.75 -11.18
C ALA A 603 -18.32 26.22 -10.91
N GLY A 604 -17.92 26.99 -11.92
CA GLY A 604 -17.27 28.31 -11.75
C GLY A 604 -18.00 29.33 -10.85
N GLY A 605 -19.31 29.23 -10.68
CA GLY A 605 -20.10 30.04 -9.72
C GLY A 605 -20.20 29.48 -8.30
N ASP A 606 -19.83 28.21 -8.11
CA ASP A 606 -19.81 27.53 -6.80
C ASP A 606 -18.37 27.29 -6.35
N LYS A 607 -17.88 28.18 -5.49
CA LYS A 607 -16.48 28.14 -5.01
C LYS A 607 -16.14 26.81 -4.32
N LYS A 608 -17.07 26.26 -3.52
CA LYS A 608 -16.82 25.01 -2.80
C LYS A 608 -16.82 23.80 -3.75
N ALA A 609 -17.74 23.74 -4.71
CA ALA A 609 -17.72 22.70 -5.72
C ALA A 609 -16.44 22.75 -6.56
N LEU A 610 -16.01 23.95 -6.98
CA LEU A 610 -14.76 24.14 -7.72
C LEU A 610 -13.53 23.68 -6.92
N GLU A 611 -13.47 24.01 -5.62
CA GLU A 611 -12.40 23.58 -4.74
C GLU A 611 -12.36 22.05 -4.59
N ARG A 612 -13.52 21.39 -4.41
CA ARG A 612 -13.62 19.92 -4.36
C ARG A 612 -13.15 19.27 -5.67
N ILE A 613 -13.57 19.80 -6.82
CA ILE A 613 -13.17 19.28 -8.14
C ILE A 613 -11.65 19.36 -8.28
N ARG A 614 -11.04 20.51 -7.98
CA ARG A 614 -9.58 20.70 -8.06
C ARG A 614 -8.84 19.79 -7.09
N TYR A 615 -9.37 19.60 -5.89
CA TYR A 615 -8.79 18.69 -4.92
C TYR A 615 -8.84 17.24 -5.41
N ILE A 616 -9.97 16.76 -5.90
CA ILE A 616 -10.11 15.41 -6.46
C ILE A 616 -9.19 15.22 -7.67
N ARG A 617 -9.11 16.24 -8.56
CA ARG A 617 -8.17 16.22 -9.68
C ARG A 617 -6.71 16.07 -9.22
N LYS A 618 -6.31 16.84 -8.20
CA LYS A 618 -4.96 16.78 -7.61
C LYS A 618 -4.65 15.39 -7.05
N VAL A 619 -5.59 14.77 -6.37
CA VAL A 619 -5.36 13.50 -5.64
C VAL A 619 -5.55 12.27 -6.52
N LEU A 620 -6.54 12.26 -7.41
CA LEU A 620 -6.86 11.07 -8.20
C LEU A 620 -6.27 11.10 -9.62
N PHE A 621 -6.20 12.26 -10.26
CA PHE A 621 -5.87 12.33 -11.69
C PHE A 621 -4.44 12.77 -11.98
N ASN A 622 -3.96 13.85 -11.34
CA ASN A 622 -2.61 14.36 -11.59
C ASN A 622 -1.50 13.32 -11.34
N PRO A 623 -1.59 12.44 -10.32
CA PRO A 623 -0.61 11.38 -10.14
C PRO A 623 -0.55 10.39 -11.31
N ILE A 624 -1.69 10.07 -11.93
CA ILE A 624 -1.74 9.18 -13.10
C ILE A 624 -1.00 9.83 -14.28
N GLU A 625 -1.28 11.10 -14.56
CA GLU A 625 -0.62 11.85 -15.63
C GLU A 625 0.90 11.89 -15.43
N GLN A 626 1.33 12.22 -14.21
CA GLN A 626 2.74 12.31 -13.85
C GLN A 626 3.45 10.95 -13.99
N GLN A 627 2.82 9.86 -13.56
CA GLN A 627 3.43 8.53 -13.66
C GLN A 627 3.51 8.07 -15.13
N ARG A 628 2.48 8.35 -15.92
CA ARG A 628 2.56 8.07 -17.36
C ARG A 628 3.68 8.86 -18.04
N GLU A 629 3.82 10.14 -17.74
CA GLU A 629 4.90 10.96 -18.27
C GLU A 629 6.28 10.41 -17.88
N ASN A 630 6.45 10.01 -16.61
CA ASN A 630 7.65 9.35 -16.13
C ASN A 630 7.93 8.04 -16.88
N TYR A 631 6.91 7.21 -17.07
CA TYR A 631 7.04 5.97 -17.84
C TYR A 631 7.47 6.23 -19.29
N MET A 632 6.81 7.15 -19.98
CA MET A 632 7.15 7.50 -21.38
C MET A 632 8.60 7.99 -21.49
N ARG A 633 9.04 8.83 -20.57
CA ARG A 633 10.42 9.35 -20.51
C ARG A 633 11.44 8.23 -20.27
N ILE A 634 11.16 7.30 -19.35
CA ILE A 634 12.00 6.13 -19.10
C ILE A 634 12.05 5.23 -20.34
N THR A 635 10.92 4.97 -20.98
CA THR A 635 10.85 4.14 -22.20
C THR A 635 11.63 4.75 -23.35
N GLU A 636 11.57 6.07 -23.54
CA GLU A 636 12.40 6.79 -24.50
C GLU A 636 13.90 6.65 -24.17
N SER A 637 14.25 6.75 -22.89
CA SER A 637 15.63 6.57 -22.44
C SER A 637 16.16 5.18 -22.73
N ILE A 638 15.35 4.14 -22.47
CA ILE A 638 15.69 2.74 -22.76
C ILE A 638 15.88 2.56 -24.27
N SER A 639 14.98 3.06 -25.09
CA SER A 639 15.06 2.94 -26.55
C SER A 639 16.29 3.63 -27.15
N GLY A 640 16.80 4.65 -26.48
CA GLY A 640 18.04 5.35 -26.82
C GLY A 640 19.31 4.75 -26.20
N PHE A 641 19.20 3.70 -25.38
CA PHE A 641 20.33 3.03 -24.77
C PHE A 641 20.93 2.02 -25.77
N LYS A 642 21.74 2.52 -26.68
CA LYS A 642 22.32 1.81 -27.82
C LYS A 642 23.83 1.90 -27.78
N VAL A 643 24.52 0.79 -28.10
CA VAL A 643 25.96 0.71 -28.23
C VAL A 643 26.31 0.14 -29.61
N ALA A 644 27.32 0.76 -30.28
CA ALA A 644 27.81 0.28 -31.58
C ALA A 644 28.38 -1.14 -31.46
N PHE A 645 27.92 -2.02 -32.33
CA PHE A 645 28.35 -3.42 -32.35
C PHE A 645 28.22 -4.00 -33.77
N GLY A 646 29.21 -4.76 -34.18
CA GLY A 646 29.21 -5.46 -35.47
C GLY A 646 30.59 -6.01 -35.82
N PRO A 647 30.74 -6.60 -36.99
CA PRO A 647 32.05 -7.10 -37.47
C PRO A 647 33.13 -6.00 -37.42
N GLY A 648 34.23 -6.27 -36.75
CA GLY A 648 35.32 -5.31 -36.55
C GLY A 648 35.01 -4.17 -35.54
N THR A 649 33.79 -4.12 -34.95
CA THR A 649 33.40 -3.13 -33.95
C THR A 649 32.95 -3.83 -32.68
N PRO A 650 33.88 -4.19 -31.78
CA PRO A 650 33.51 -4.79 -30.51
C PRO A 650 32.83 -3.78 -29.57
N ALA A 651 31.87 -4.25 -28.81
CA ALA A 651 31.25 -3.45 -27.74
C ALA A 651 32.01 -3.67 -26.43
N GLU A 652 32.43 -2.58 -25.77
CA GLU A 652 32.97 -2.58 -24.42
C GLU A 652 31.97 -2.00 -23.48
N LEU A 653 31.51 -2.80 -22.51
CA LEU A 653 30.38 -2.52 -21.63
C LEU A 653 30.84 -2.63 -20.18
N TRP A 654 30.20 -1.84 -19.31
CA TRP A 654 30.53 -1.82 -17.88
C TRP A 654 29.29 -2.10 -17.06
N LEU A 655 29.41 -2.92 -16.02
CA LEU A 655 28.33 -3.21 -15.10
C LEU A 655 28.32 -2.20 -13.96
N GLN A 656 27.12 -1.89 -13.50
CA GLN A 656 26.86 -1.06 -12.34
C GLN A 656 25.95 -1.80 -11.35
N PRO A 657 25.89 -1.41 -10.06
CA PRO A 657 24.99 -2.03 -9.10
C PRO A 657 23.54 -1.97 -9.54
N LEU A 658 22.79 -3.08 -9.42
CA LEU A 658 21.36 -3.15 -9.70
C LEU A 658 20.55 -2.21 -8.79
N LYS A 659 20.99 -2.06 -7.54
CA LYS A 659 20.42 -1.09 -6.59
C LYS A 659 21.47 -0.04 -6.29
N ASN A 660 21.04 1.22 -6.20
CA ASN A 660 21.92 2.28 -5.76
C ASN A 660 22.60 1.94 -4.43
N THR A 661 23.91 1.98 -4.44
CA THR A 661 24.75 1.84 -3.25
C THR A 661 25.71 3.00 -3.20
N ASP A 662 25.98 3.51 -2.00
CA ASP A 662 27.01 4.53 -1.77
C ASP A 662 28.41 3.90 -1.59
N GLN A 663 28.51 2.57 -1.71
CA GLN A 663 29.76 1.82 -1.55
C GLN A 663 30.48 1.68 -2.88
N SER A 664 31.80 1.78 -2.85
CA SER A 664 32.66 1.38 -3.98
C SER A 664 32.55 -0.13 -4.22
N PHE A 665 32.63 -0.53 -5.46
CA PHE A 665 32.60 -1.94 -5.86
C PHE A 665 33.69 -2.25 -6.89
N PRO A 666 34.14 -3.52 -6.99
CA PRO A 666 35.11 -3.91 -8.00
C PRO A 666 34.52 -3.83 -9.41
N ALA A 667 35.32 -3.36 -10.36
CA ALA A 667 34.86 -3.18 -11.73
C ALA A 667 34.53 -4.51 -12.40
N THR A 668 33.56 -4.48 -13.29
CA THR A 668 33.28 -5.59 -14.20
C THR A 668 33.06 -5.03 -15.59
N LYS A 669 33.96 -5.42 -16.50
CA LYS A 669 33.92 -5.07 -17.92
C LYS A 669 33.42 -6.29 -18.72
N VAL A 670 32.57 -6.05 -19.70
CA VAL A 670 32.18 -7.04 -20.70
C VAL A 670 32.65 -6.58 -22.07
N LYS A 671 33.25 -7.49 -22.82
CA LYS A 671 33.59 -7.29 -24.22
C LYS A 671 32.74 -8.25 -25.06
N ALA A 672 31.94 -7.70 -25.95
CA ALA A 672 31.17 -8.48 -26.93
C ALA A 672 31.85 -8.30 -28.30
N GLU A 673 32.06 -9.38 -29.03
CA GLU A 673 32.77 -9.42 -30.33
C GLU A 673 31.92 -10.21 -31.33
N ASP A 674 31.69 -9.61 -32.49
CA ASP A 674 31.05 -10.26 -33.64
C ASP A 674 32.09 -10.92 -34.52
N LEU A 675 32.13 -12.26 -34.51
CA LEU A 675 33.06 -13.08 -35.29
C LEU A 675 32.41 -13.62 -36.59
N GLY A 676 31.36 -12.96 -37.08
CA GLY A 676 30.60 -13.41 -38.26
C GLY A 676 29.49 -14.40 -37.88
N SER A 677 29.75 -15.70 -38.02
CA SER A 677 28.83 -16.77 -37.64
C SER A 677 28.71 -16.96 -36.14
N GLN A 678 29.69 -16.43 -35.37
CA GLN A 678 29.73 -16.61 -33.92
C GLN A 678 29.68 -15.28 -33.19
N LEU A 679 29.24 -15.31 -31.95
CA LEU A 679 29.28 -14.23 -30.99
C LEU A 679 30.17 -14.65 -29.82
N LYS A 680 31.17 -13.82 -29.50
CA LYS A 680 32.04 -14.02 -28.36
C LYS A 680 31.79 -12.96 -27.30
N ILE A 681 31.56 -13.39 -26.04
CA ILE A 681 31.30 -12.53 -24.90
C ILE A 681 32.31 -12.85 -23.80
N THR A 682 33.09 -11.86 -23.36
CA THR A 682 34.11 -12.02 -22.34
C THR A 682 33.87 -11.06 -21.18
N PHE A 683 33.73 -11.59 -19.99
CA PHE A 683 33.68 -10.84 -18.74
C PHE A 683 35.07 -10.74 -18.13
N PHE A 684 35.41 -9.55 -17.66
CA PHE A 684 36.59 -9.27 -16.85
C PHE A 684 36.09 -8.78 -15.49
N CYS A 685 36.14 -9.65 -14.48
CA CYS A 685 35.60 -9.41 -13.15
C CYS A 685 36.74 -9.09 -12.19
N ASP A 686 37.02 -7.82 -11.93
CA ASP A 686 37.94 -7.43 -10.86
C ASP A 686 37.41 -7.92 -9.50
N GLU A 687 38.33 -8.45 -8.68
CA GLU A 687 37.97 -8.92 -7.35
C GLU A 687 39.15 -8.80 -6.39
N PRO A 688 39.17 -7.80 -5.52
CA PRO A 688 40.26 -7.62 -4.55
C PRO A 688 40.28 -8.67 -3.44
N GLU A 689 39.17 -9.39 -3.24
CA GLU A 689 39.03 -10.42 -2.22
C GLU A 689 38.87 -11.82 -2.85
N MET A 690 39.73 -12.15 -3.79
CA MET A 690 39.66 -13.43 -4.53
C MET A 690 39.79 -14.65 -3.63
N ASP A 691 40.42 -14.54 -2.48
CA ASP A 691 40.53 -15.57 -1.44
C ASP A 691 39.17 -15.92 -0.81
N LYS A 692 38.24 -14.99 -0.83
CA LYS A 692 36.87 -15.16 -0.29
C LYS A 692 35.85 -15.56 -1.37
N VAL A 693 36.24 -15.59 -2.64
CA VAL A 693 35.35 -15.99 -3.73
C VAL A 693 35.14 -17.50 -3.71
N SER A 694 33.91 -17.89 -3.38
CA SER A 694 33.49 -19.28 -3.42
C SER A 694 32.49 -19.52 -4.58
N ALA A 695 32.66 -20.66 -5.23
CA ALA A 695 31.72 -21.22 -6.19
C ALA A 695 31.80 -22.74 -6.18
N ALA A 696 30.66 -23.41 -6.17
CA ALA A 696 30.61 -24.86 -6.26
C ALA A 696 30.91 -25.31 -7.70
N LYS A 697 31.70 -26.37 -7.84
CA LYS A 697 31.81 -27.06 -9.11
C LYS A 697 30.55 -27.93 -9.26
N ARG A 698 29.71 -27.62 -10.25
CA ARG A 698 28.44 -28.24 -10.52
C ARG A 698 28.49 -28.98 -11.84
N GLN A 699 27.55 -29.88 -12.06
CA GLN A 699 27.32 -30.46 -13.36
C GLN A 699 26.68 -29.42 -14.31
N PHE A 700 26.77 -29.66 -15.61
CA PHE A 700 26.12 -28.84 -16.62
C PHE A 700 24.59 -28.84 -16.35
N ASP A 701 23.96 -27.69 -16.45
CA ASP A 701 22.52 -27.46 -16.18
C ASP A 701 22.06 -27.77 -14.76
N GLU A 702 22.96 -27.91 -13.81
CA GLU A 702 22.56 -28.09 -12.41
C GLU A 702 21.93 -26.81 -11.86
N SER A 703 20.77 -26.98 -11.22
CA SER A 703 20.03 -25.87 -10.61
C SER A 703 20.81 -25.20 -9.47
N GLY A 704 20.57 -23.89 -9.24
CA GLY A 704 21.14 -23.13 -8.13
C GLY A 704 22.49 -22.47 -8.43
N ILE A 705 22.99 -22.54 -9.66
CA ILE A 705 24.26 -21.89 -10.08
C ILE A 705 24.28 -20.37 -9.85
N TRP A 706 23.10 -19.70 -9.87
CA TRP A 706 22.96 -18.27 -9.55
C TRP A 706 23.25 -17.92 -8.08
N GLN A 707 23.35 -18.91 -7.22
CA GLN A 707 23.71 -18.75 -5.80
C GLN A 707 25.24 -18.69 -5.58
N ASP A 708 26.03 -18.84 -6.65
CA ASP A 708 27.47 -18.74 -6.63
C ASP A 708 27.95 -17.36 -7.12
N ASN A 709 29.23 -17.06 -6.97
CA ASN A 709 29.85 -15.96 -7.70
C ASN A 709 29.79 -16.25 -9.20
N SER A 710 28.89 -15.56 -9.92
CA SER A 710 28.54 -15.85 -11.31
C SER A 710 28.38 -14.60 -12.15
N VAL A 711 28.43 -14.79 -13.46
CA VAL A 711 28.00 -13.82 -14.47
C VAL A 711 26.85 -14.42 -15.27
N GLU A 712 25.96 -13.54 -15.77
CA GLU A 712 24.83 -13.98 -16.58
C GLU A 712 24.75 -13.17 -17.87
N ILE A 713 24.30 -13.83 -18.92
CA ILE A 713 24.14 -13.27 -20.26
C ILE A 713 22.69 -13.47 -20.68
N PHE A 714 22.04 -12.39 -21.06
CA PHE A 714 20.69 -12.40 -21.60
C PHE A 714 20.72 -11.84 -23.02
N LEU A 715 20.26 -12.61 -23.98
CA LEU A 715 20.14 -12.18 -25.37
C LEU A 715 18.70 -12.29 -25.86
N ASN A 716 18.17 -11.21 -26.43
CA ASN A 716 16.89 -11.18 -27.13
C ASN A 716 17.16 -10.80 -28.61
N PRO A 717 17.49 -11.77 -29.46
CA PRO A 717 17.95 -11.55 -30.84
C PRO A 717 16.93 -10.80 -31.69
N SER A 718 15.64 -11.14 -31.61
CA SER A 718 14.57 -10.50 -32.35
C SER A 718 14.19 -9.10 -31.83
N ALA A 719 14.69 -8.69 -30.66
CA ALA A 719 14.33 -7.46 -29.97
C ALA A 719 12.82 -7.33 -29.64
N ASP A 720 12.09 -8.45 -29.57
CA ASP A 720 10.63 -8.53 -29.37
C ASP A 720 10.19 -8.39 -27.90
N ASN A 721 11.12 -8.35 -26.95
CA ASN A 721 10.90 -8.37 -25.52
C ASN A 721 10.16 -9.61 -25.00
N LYS A 722 10.17 -10.70 -25.76
CA LYS A 722 9.49 -11.97 -25.41
C LYS A 722 10.44 -13.14 -25.39
N ASN A 723 11.08 -13.42 -26.53
CA ASN A 723 11.91 -14.59 -26.72
C ASN A 723 13.36 -14.24 -26.38
N TYR A 724 13.95 -14.95 -25.43
CA TYR A 724 15.33 -14.68 -25.06
C TYR A 724 16.07 -15.94 -24.67
N TYR A 725 17.38 -15.83 -24.66
CA TYR A 725 18.33 -16.86 -24.27
C TYR A 725 19.09 -16.39 -23.04
N HIS A 726 19.39 -17.34 -22.15
CA HIS A 726 19.98 -17.03 -20.84
C HIS A 726 21.13 -18.01 -20.55
N TRP A 727 22.28 -17.49 -20.19
CA TRP A 727 23.44 -18.26 -19.73
C TRP A 727 23.88 -17.77 -18.36
N ILE A 728 24.28 -18.71 -17.49
CA ILE A 728 24.90 -18.42 -16.20
C ILE A 728 26.22 -19.15 -16.14
N ILE A 729 27.29 -18.45 -15.81
CA ILE A 729 28.63 -19.03 -15.68
C ILE A 729 29.19 -18.65 -14.32
N ASN A 730 29.52 -19.63 -13.48
CA ASN A 730 30.10 -19.35 -12.17
C ASN A 730 31.65 -19.27 -12.25
N SER A 731 32.28 -18.72 -11.22
CA SER A 731 33.72 -18.53 -11.17
C SER A 731 34.54 -19.84 -11.04
N ALA A 732 33.89 -21.02 -10.86
CA ALA A 732 34.49 -22.35 -10.87
C ALA A 732 34.46 -23.02 -12.26
N GLY A 733 33.81 -22.38 -13.26
CA GLY A 733 33.69 -22.87 -14.61
C GLY A 733 32.49 -23.77 -14.86
N SER A 734 31.56 -23.89 -13.92
CA SER A 734 30.28 -24.51 -14.15
C SER A 734 29.34 -23.52 -14.82
N TRP A 735 28.45 -23.99 -15.69
CA TRP A 735 27.54 -23.13 -16.41
C TRP A 735 26.22 -23.79 -16.72
N PHE A 736 25.24 -22.98 -17.03
CA PHE A 736 23.85 -23.32 -17.32
C PHE A 736 23.40 -22.50 -18.54
N ASP A 737 22.54 -23.07 -19.38
CA ASP A 737 21.82 -22.31 -20.38
C ASP A 737 20.33 -22.64 -20.44
N ALA A 738 19.58 -21.75 -21.04
CA ALA A 738 18.14 -21.93 -21.23
C ALA A 738 17.61 -21.05 -22.36
N LYS A 739 16.56 -21.52 -23.00
CA LYS A 739 15.67 -20.70 -23.82
C LYS A 739 14.46 -20.31 -23.02
N ALA A 740 14.02 -19.07 -23.11
CA ALA A 740 12.93 -18.58 -22.31
C ALA A 740 11.94 -17.72 -23.12
N VAL A 741 10.68 -17.76 -22.70
CA VAL A 741 9.62 -16.93 -23.25
C VAL A 741 8.95 -16.17 -22.12
N LYS A 742 8.86 -14.86 -22.26
CA LYS A 742 8.19 -13.97 -21.31
C LYS A 742 6.92 -13.40 -21.91
N ASN A 743 5.78 -13.67 -21.28
CA ASN A 743 4.47 -13.14 -21.64
C ASN A 743 3.91 -12.35 -20.44
N GLY A 744 4.15 -11.04 -20.44
CA GLY A 744 3.84 -10.19 -19.28
C GLY A 744 4.61 -10.60 -18.04
N ALA A 745 3.91 -10.94 -16.95
CA ALA A 745 4.53 -11.44 -15.72
C ALA A 745 4.87 -12.95 -15.76
N LYS A 746 4.34 -13.70 -16.73
CA LYS A 746 4.61 -15.14 -16.86
C LYS A 746 5.91 -15.33 -17.62
N GLN A 747 6.77 -16.16 -17.05
CA GLN A 747 8.02 -16.60 -17.62
C GLN A 747 8.00 -18.11 -17.74
N GLN A 748 8.31 -18.62 -18.92
CA GLN A 748 8.51 -20.03 -19.17
C GLN A 748 9.97 -20.22 -19.55
N ILE A 749 10.68 -21.05 -18.81
CA ILE A 749 12.10 -21.35 -19.02
C ILE A 749 12.20 -22.79 -19.42
N ASP A 750 12.78 -23.05 -20.57
CA ASP A 750 13.17 -24.36 -21.03
C ASP A 750 14.68 -24.55 -20.72
N ALA A 751 14.93 -25.19 -19.59
CA ALA A 751 16.27 -25.52 -19.12
C ALA A 751 16.83 -26.82 -19.74
N GLN A 752 16.04 -27.53 -20.59
CA GLN A 752 16.53 -28.69 -21.32
C GLN A 752 17.12 -28.30 -22.70
N TRP A 753 16.88 -27.05 -23.11
CA TRP A 753 17.49 -26.54 -24.33
C TRP A 753 18.98 -26.32 -24.13
N ASN A 754 19.80 -26.70 -25.12
CA ASN A 754 21.25 -26.58 -25.08
C ASN A 754 21.76 -25.76 -26.26
N SER A 755 22.60 -24.72 -25.96
CA SER A 755 23.19 -23.85 -26.96
C SER A 755 24.42 -24.44 -27.63
N ASN A 756 25.01 -25.49 -27.08
CA ASN A 756 26.33 -26.03 -27.49
C ASN A 756 27.46 -24.95 -27.50
N ALA A 757 27.36 -23.96 -26.60
CA ALA A 757 28.33 -22.90 -26.49
C ALA A 757 29.68 -23.40 -25.89
N GLU A 758 30.78 -22.79 -26.28
CA GLU A 758 32.06 -22.99 -25.60
C GLU A 758 32.22 -22.03 -24.43
N VAL A 759 32.50 -22.54 -23.24
CA VAL A 759 32.72 -21.74 -22.03
C VAL A 759 34.14 -21.96 -21.50
N LYS A 760 34.85 -20.84 -21.21
CA LYS A 760 36.17 -20.84 -20.58
C LYS A 760 36.17 -19.88 -19.39
N VAL A 761 36.74 -20.32 -18.25
CA VAL A 761 36.89 -19.47 -17.06
C VAL A 761 38.36 -19.45 -16.65
N GLY A 762 38.88 -18.25 -16.44
CA GLY A 762 40.24 -18.01 -15.90
C GLY A 762 40.19 -17.33 -14.54
N ARG A 763 41.13 -17.67 -13.65
CA ARG A 763 41.23 -17.05 -12.30
C ARG A 763 42.65 -16.62 -12.04
N ASN A 764 42.85 -15.48 -11.40
CA ASN A 764 44.15 -15.01 -10.90
C ASN A 764 43.94 -14.28 -9.55
N ALA A 765 44.98 -13.76 -8.94
CA ALA A 765 44.94 -13.09 -7.65
C ALA A 765 44.15 -11.77 -7.63
N LYS A 766 43.82 -11.18 -8.79
CA LYS A 766 43.17 -9.88 -8.92
C LYS A 766 41.71 -9.99 -9.42
N GLY A 767 41.27 -11.19 -9.81
CA GLY A 767 39.94 -11.38 -10.37
C GLY A 767 39.77 -12.66 -11.17
N TRP A 768 38.74 -12.71 -11.96
CA TRP A 768 38.43 -13.84 -12.80
C TRP A 768 37.82 -13.39 -14.14
N THR A 769 37.88 -14.26 -15.11
CA THR A 769 37.31 -14.04 -16.45
C THR A 769 36.35 -15.17 -16.79
N ALA A 770 35.28 -14.87 -17.50
CA ALA A 770 34.38 -15.84 -18.12
C ALA A 770 34.24 -15.49 -19.60
N GLU A 771 34.46 -16.46 -20.44
CA GLU A 771 34.31 -16.34 -21.89
C GLU A 771 33.25 -17.32 -22.38
N LEU A 772 32.30 -16.82 -23.17
CA LEU A 772 31.29 -17.58 -23.89
C LEU A 772 31.47 -17.35 -25.39
N ILE A 773 31.59 -18.44 -26.18
CA ILE A 773 31.49 -18.39 -27.64
C ILE A 773 30.28 -19.18 -28.06
N LEU A 774 29.37 -18.56 -28.79
CA LEU A 774 28.13 -19.19 -29.25
C LEU A 774 27.93 -18.99 -30.76
N ASP A 775 27.35 -19.99 -31.42
CA ASP A 775 26.95 -19.89 -32.82
C ASP A 775 25.64 -19.09 -32.93
N LYS A 776 25.59 -18.16 -33.88
CA LYS A 776 24.40 -17.30 -34.08
C LYS A 776 23.20 -18.10 -34.64
N SER A 777 23.39 -19.33 -35.09
CA SER A 777 22.28 -20.22 -35.50
C SER A 777 21.34 -20.63 -34.39
N ILE A 778 21.66 -20.30 -33.11
CA ILE A 778 20.75 -20.46 -31.96
C ILE A 778 19.40 -19.76 -32.19
N ALA A 779 19.40 -18.68 -32.96
CA ALA A 779 18.22 -17.94 -33.34
C ALA A 779 18.18 -17.69 -34.85
N LYS A 780 16.98 -17.78 -35.45
CA LYS A 780 16.77 -17.53 -36.88
C LYS A 780 16.33 -16.09 -37.17
N ASP A 781 15.96 -15.36 -36.15
CA ASP A 781 15.27 -14.07 -36.22
C ASP A 781 16.09 -12.94 -35.58
N TRP A 782 17.39 -12.91 -35.82
CA TRP A 782 18.23 -11.77 -35.43
C TRP A 782 17.76 -10.51 -36.12
N ASN A 783 17.49 -9.49 -35.32
CA ASN A 783 17.07 -8.20 -35.85
C ASN A 783 18.26 -7.48 -36.52
N PRO A 784 18.17 -7.14 -37.84
CA PRO A 784 19.28 -6.48 -38.57
C PRO A 784 19.54 -5.05 -38.08
N ASP A 785 18.57 -4.41 -37.44
CA ASP A 785 18.74 -3.07 -36.85
C ASP A 785 19.37 -3.10 -35.45
N GLY A 786 19.71 -4.30 -34.95
CA GLY A 786 20.33 -4.53 -33.67
C GLY A 786 19.45 -5.38 -32.73
N PHE A 787 20.05 -6.06 -31.80
CA PHE A 787 19.39 -6.93 -30.84
C PHE A 787 19.50 -6.39 -29.40
N LYS A 788 18.61 -6.84 -28.53
CA LYS A 788 18.66 -6.48 -27.12
C LYS A 788 19.49 -7.47 -26.31
N ALA A 789 20.22 -6.95 -25.34
CA ALA A 789 21.02 -7.75 -24.42
C ALA A 789 21.05 -7.13 -23.01
N ASN A 790 21.37 -7.96 -22.05
CA ASN A 790 21.84 -7.51 -20.75
C ASN A 790 22.92 -8.44 -20.23
N PHE A 791 23.85 -7.90 -19.47
CA PHE A 791 24.96 -8.61 -18.86
C PHE A 791 24.95 -8.31 -17.38
N THR A 792 25.15 -9.33 -16.54
CA THR A 792 25.02 -9.18 -15.09
C THR A 792 26.13 -9.93 -14.35
N ARG A 793 26.32 -9.58 -13.08
CA ARG A 793 27.22 -10.30 -12.17
C ARG A 793 26.54 -10.46 -10.81
N SER A 794 26.56 -11.65 -10.26
CA SER A 794 26.28 -11.93 -8.85
C SER A 794 27.61 -12.08 -8.12
N ARG A 795 27.89 -11.17 -7.18
CA ARG A 795 29.07 -11.20 -6.32
C ARG A 795 28.65 -11.59 -4.93
N ILE A 796 29.17 -12.68 -4.39
CA ILE A 796 28.83 -13.20 -3.07
C ILE A 796 30.10 -13.36 -2.25
N LEU A 797 30.22 -12.57 -1.18
CA LEU A 797 31.30 -12.67 -0.22
C LEU A 797 30.73 -12.74 1.20
N ALA A 798 31.23 -13.72 1.99
CA ALA A 798 30.77 -13.93 3.37
C ALA A 798 29.23 -13.94 3.52
N GLY A 799 28.52 -14.56 2.58
CA GLY A 799 27.08 -14.67 2.56
C GLY A 799 26.31 -13.40 2.17
N LYS A 800 26.99 -12.31 1.82
CA LYS A 800 26.38 -11.08 1.31
C LYS A 800 26.42 -11.07 -0.21
N GLN A 801 25.26 -10.92 -0.84
CA GLN A 801 25.11 -10.84 -2.28
C GLN A 801 25.05 -9.39 -2.77
N GLN A 802 25.80 -9.09 -3.81
CA GLN A 802 25.75 -7.84 -4.57
C GLN A 802 25.44 -8.16 -6.03
N LEU A 803 24.45 -7.48 -6.60
CA LEU A 803 24.00 -7.69 -7.98
C LEU A 803 24.39 -6.51 -8.86
N PHE A 804 24.93 -6.80 -10.03
CA PHE A 804 25.37 -5.81 -11.01
C PHE A 804 24.72 -6.10 -12.36
N THR A 805 24.49 -5.05 -13.14
CA THR A 805 23.83 -5.10 -14.43
C THR A 805 24.43 -4.07 -15.38
N TRP A 806 24.44 -4.37 -16.68
CA TRP A 806 24.80 -3.39 -17.71
C TRP A 806 23.71 -2.37 -17.92
N SER A 807 22.45 -2.79 -18.08
CA SER A 807 21.35 -1.84 -18.23
C SER A 807 21.05 -1.11 -16.93
N PRO A 808 21.11 0.22 -16.88
CA PRO A 808 20.84 1.01 -15.67
C PRO A 808 19.35 1.10 -15.31
N PHE A 809 18.46 0.55 -16.13
CA PHE A 809 17.02 0.72 -16.00
C PHE A 809 16.31 -0.42 -15.26
N LEU A 810 17.03 -1.51 -14.97
CA LEU A 810 16.49 -2.63 -14.20
C LEU A 810 16.24 -2.21 -12.74
N VAL A 811 15.15 -2.70 -12.15
CA VAL A 811 14.75 -2.34 -10.77
C VAL A 811 14.45 -3.54 -9.87
N SER A 812 13.85 -4.61 -10.41
CA SER A 812 13.37 -5.74 -9.61
C SER A 812 14.15 -7.04 -9.81
N GLY A 813 14.87 -7.17 -10.93
CA GLY A 813 15.62 -8.38 -11.24
C GLY A 813 16.19 -8.35 -12.65
N PHE A 814 16.83 -9.44 -13.07
CA PHE A 814 17.55 -9.48 -14.33
C PHE A 814 16.68 -9.80 -15.57
N HIS A 815 15.44 -10.27 -15.37
CA HIS A 815 14.55 -10.70 -16.45
C HIS A 815 13.58 -9.60 -16.94
N GLU A 816 13.97 -8.34 -16.85
CA GLU A 816 13.20 -7.18 -17.34
C GLU A 816 13.60 -6.83 -18.78
N LEU A 817 13.24 -7.71 -19.75
CA LEU A 817 13.69 -7.64 -21.15
C LEU A 817 13.39 -6.29 -21.82
N GLU A 818 12.27 -5.70 -21.49
CA GLU A 818 11.87 -4.40 -22.00
C GLU A 818 12.87 -3.28 -21.65
N LYS A 819 13.66 -3.50 -20.60
CA LYS A 819 14.66 -2.55 -20.08
C LYS A 819 16.11 -2.87 -20.51
N PHE A 820 16.30 -3.86 -21.36
CA PHE A 820 17.63 -4.20 -21.88
C PHE A 820 18.20 -3.13 -22.80
N GLY A 821 19.50 -2.99 -22.82
CA GLY A 821 20.20 -2.19 -23.82
C GLY A 821 20.21 -2.86 -25.20
N SER A 822 20.52 -2.08 -26.23
CA SER A 822 20.61 -2.58 -27.61
C SER A 822 22.06 -2.53 -28.11
N LEU A 823 22.51 -3.62 -28.73
CA LEU A 823 23.70 -3.68 -29.53
C LEU A 823 23.32 -3.51 -30.99
N VAL A 824 23.76 -2.41 -31.62
CA VAL A 824 23.30 -1.97 -32.93
C VAL A 824 24.45 -1.74 -33.91
N PRO A 825 24.24 -1.90 -35.21
CA PRO A 825 25.26 -1.57 -36.23
C PRO A 825 25.80 -0.15 -36.06
N PRO A 826 27.13 0.09 -36.26
CA PRO A 826 27.76 1.40 -36.04
C PRO A 826 27.09 2.57 -36.77
N GLU A 827 26.56 2.34 -37.96
CA GLU A 827 25.86 3.35 -38.78
C GLU A 827 24.49 3.79 -38.17
N LYS A 828 23.97 3.02 -37.20
CA LYS A 828 22.75 3.37 -36.43
C LYS A 828 23.05 4.23 -35.20
N ILE A 829 24.31 4.52 -34.92
CA ILE A 829 24.73 5.42 -33.84
C ILE A 829 25.03 6.80 -34.44
N PRO A 830 24.35 7.87 -34.01
CA PRO A 830 24.59 9.23 -34.48
C PRO A 830 26.02 9.70 -34.16
N VAL A 831 26.62 10.52 -35.03
CA VAL A 831 27.94 11.12 -34.80
C VAL A 831 27.86 12.12 -33.64
N ASN A 832 28.63 11.87 -32.60
CA ASN A 832 28.68 12.71 -31.40
C ASN A 832 29.84 13.71 -31.47
N GLN A 833 29.52 14.99 -31.14
CA GLN A 833 30.51 16.07 -31.08
C GLN A 833 31.06 16.31 -29.65
N ILE A 834 30.60 15.58 -28.65
CA ILE A 834 31.05 15.72 -27.26
C ILE A 834 32.09 14.63 -26.95
N ASN A 835 33.27 15.05 -26.48
CA ASN A 835 34.25 14.14 -25.94
C ASN A 835 34.05 13.97 -24.43
N MET A 836 33.52 12.81 -24.02
CA MET A 836 33.30 12.50 -22.60
C MET A 836 34.60 12.51 -21.76
N LYS A 837 35.77 12.18 -22.38
CA LYS A 837 37.06 12.25 -21.66
C LYS A 837 37.40 13.69 -21.28
N GLU A 838 37.10 14.65 -22.14
CA GLU A 838 37.30 16.07 -21.87
C GLU A 838 36.33 16.58 -20.81
N LEU A 839 35.06 16.16 -20.87
CA LEU A 839 34.10 16.49 -19.84
C LEU A 839 34.53 15.94 -18.48
N PHE A 840 35.04 14.72 -18.40
CA PHE A 840 35.59 14.15 -17.17
C PHE A 840 36.85 14.88 -16.70
N ALA A 841 37.69 15.33 -17.61
CA ALA A 841 38.87 16.12 -17.27
C ALA A 841 38.52 17.50 -16.66
N SER A 842 37.31 18.01 -16.94
CA SER A 842 36.84 19.29 -16.37
C SER A 842 36.81 19.28 -14.84
N VAL A 843 36.68 18.12 -14.20
CA VAL A 843 36.77 17.96 -12.74
C VAL A 843 38.11 18.42 -12.21
N LYS A 844 39.19 18.13 -12.93
CA LYS A 844 40.54 18.53 -12.52
C LYS A 844 40.80 20.03 -12.70
N TYR A 845 40.25 20.65 -13.75
CA TYR A 845 40.59 22.02 -14.13
C TYR A 845 39.57 23.05 -13.68
N ASN A 846 38.30 22.70 -13.60
CA ASN A 846 37.16 23.62 -13.33
C ASN A 846 36.49 23.43 -11.96
N ASN A 847 37.00 22.53 -11.12
CA ASN A 847 36.37 22.18 -9.84
C ASN A 847 36.81 23.12 -8.70
N ARG A 848 36.53 24.42 -8.84
CA ARG A 848 36.99 25.46 -7.89
C ARG A 848 36.51 25.20 -6.45
N ASN A 849 35.34 24.58 -6.26
CA ASN A 849 34.73 24.34 -4.96
C ASN A 849 34.76 22.86 -4.52
N LYS A 850 35.52 22.02 -5.20
CA LYS A 850 35.64 20.58 -4.92
C LYS A 850 34.32 19.79 -4.91
N ALA A 851 33.25 20.36 -5.45
CA ALA A 851 31.93 19.71 -5.49
C ALA A 851 31.80 18.62 -6.58
N GLY A 852 32.65 18.66 -7.59
CA GLY A 852 32.68 17.69 -8.68
C GLY A 852 33.66 16.55 -8.44
N SER A 853 33.26 15.35 -8.79
CA SER A 853 34.09 14.14 -8.73
C SER A 853 33.74 13.20 -9.89
N LEU A 854 34.55 12.17 -10.08
CA LEU A 854 34.22 11.06 -10.98
C LEU A 854 33.77 9.86 -10.13
N ASP A 855 32.60 9.33 -10.44
CA ASP A 855 32.04 8.20 -9.75
C ASP A 855 32.04 6.95 -10.65
N ALA A 856 32.84 5.97 -10.26
CA ALA A 856 32.94 4.67 -10.95
C ALA A 856 31.95 3.66 -10.38
N SER A 857 31.15 4.05 -9.39
CA SER A 857 30.15 3.18 -8.79
C SER A 857 28.76 3.32 -9.42
N THR A 858 28.55 4.34 -10.26
CA THR A 858 27.28 4.52 -10.99
C THR A 858 27.50 5.26 -12.31
N PHE A 859 27.19 4.64 -13.43
CA PHE A 859 27.38 5.17 -14.77
C PHE A 859 26.46 4.45 -15.78
N VAL A 860 26.44 4.90 -17.02
CA VAL A 860 25.65 4.29 -18.11
C VAL A 860 26.56 3.70 -19.18
N PHE A 861 27.54 4.47 -19.67
CA PHE A 861 28.35 4.09 -20.80
C PHE A 861 29.89 4.05 -20.52
N SER A 862 30.37 5.00 -19.75
CA SER A 862 31.79 5.38 -19.80
C SER A 862 32.65 4.72 -18.71
N GLY A 863 32.12 3.73 -17.98
CA GLY A 863 32.80 3.12 -16.84
C GLY A 863 32.88 4.01 -15.59
N LYS A 864 32.43 5.27 -15.70
CA LYS A 864 32.30 6.27 -14.64
C LYS A 864 31.41 7.40 -15.11
N SER A 865 30.83 8.14 -14.17
CA SER A 865 30.04 9.34 -14.46
C SER A 865 30.62 10.59 -13.82
N LEU A 866 30.22 11.75 -14.32
CA LEU A 866 30.51 13.03 -13.67
C LEU A 866 29.52 13.22 -12.52
N LYS A 867 30.01 13.30 -11.29
CA LYS A 867 29.21 13.54 -10.10
C LYS A 867 29.41 14.96 -9.60
N ILE A 868 28.33 15.67 -9.23
CA ILE A 868 28.35 16.92 -8.51
C ILE A 868 27.55 16.76 -7.22
N THR A 869 28.11 17.21 -6.10
CA THR A 869 27.49 17.09 -4.77
C THR A 869 27.41 18.44 -4.08
N ALA A 870 26.25 18.73 -3.51
CA ALA A 870 26.01 19.79 -2.53
C ALA A 870 25.14 19.17 -1.42
N SER A 871 25.75 18.81 -0.30
CA SER A 871 25.10 17.97 0.71
C SER A 871 23.96 18.69 1.44
N ASP A 872 24.09 19.99 1.62
CA ASP A 872 23.08 20.82 2.24
C ASP A 872 23.08 22.27 1.71
N LYS A 873 22.19 23.10 2.24
CA LYS A 873 22.04 24.51 1.84
C LYS A 873 23.31 25.35 2.13
N SER A 874 24.07 25.02 3.16
CA SER A 874 25.25 25.78 3.58
C SER A 874 26.43 25.62 2.63
N GLU A 875 26.51 24.51 1.91
CA GLU A 875 27.57 24.21 0.94
C GLU A 875 27.39 24.95 -0.39
N ILE A 876 26.24 25.56 -0.65
CA ILE A 876 25.93 26.22 -1.90
C ILE A 876 26.54 27.61 -1.94
N PRO A 877 27.42 27.95 -2.90
CA PRO A 877 28.01 29.28 -3.02
C PRO A 877 26.96 30.37 -3.12
N ALA A 878 27.13 31.44 -2.34
CA ALA A 878 26.27 32.63 -2.37
C ALA A 878 26.49 33.43 -3.65
N GLY A 879 25.40 33.88 -4.30
CA GLY A 879 25.46 34.72 -5.51
C GLY A 879 24.11 34.81 -6.20
N LYS A 880 24.06 35.55 -7.31
CA LYS A 880 22.83 35.68 -8.13
C LYS A 880 22.31 34.32 -8.63
N TYR A 881 23.20 33.36 -8.88
CA TYR A 881 22.94 31.97 -9.18
C TYR A 881 23.75 31.12 -8.23
N ARG A 882 23.08 30.57 -7.22
CA ARG A 882 23.69 29.67 -6.24
C ARG A 882 23.83 28.28 -6.83
N GLY A 883 25.05 27.75 -6.93
CA GLY A 883 25.22 26.39 -7.41
C GLY A 883 26.62 26.05 -7.88
N TYR A 884 26.74 24.84 -8.39
CA TYR A 884 27.95 24.26 -8.94
C TYR A 884 27.78 23.94 -10.42
N SER A 885 28.81 24.14 -11.19
CA SER A 885 28.82 23.88 -12.63
C SER A 885 30.19 23.35 -13.04
N LEU A 886 30.18 22.26 -13.80
CA LEU A 886 31.34 21.70 -14.47
C LEU A 886 31.08 21.64 -15.98
N GLY A 887 32.02 21.98 -16.80
CA GLY A 887 31.77 22.02 -18.22
C GLY A 887 33.01 22.06 -19.09
N ILE A 888 32.75 21.98 -20.39
CA ILE A 888 33.78 22.02 -21.47
C ILE A 888 33.43 23.10 -22.48
N ARG A 889 34.44 23.56 -23.18
CA ARG A 889 34.28 24.43 -24.35
C ARG A 889 33.86 23.59 -25.55
N LEU A 890 32.92 24.12 -26.33
CA LEU A 890 32.45 23.51 -27.57
C LEU A 890 33.13 24.22 -28.74
N ASP A 891 34.15 23.58 -29.32
CA ASP A 891 35.00 24.19 -30.34
C ASP A 891 34.43 24.13 -31.78
N ASN A 892 33.38 23.29 -32.02
CA ASN A 892 32.93 22.99 -33.39
C ASN A 892 31.43 23.31 -33.62
N ILE A 893 30.87 24.24 -32.88
CA ILE A 893 29.48 24.70 -33.11
C ILE A 893 29.43 25.69 -34.27
N ARG A 894 28.72 25.33 -35.33
CA ARG A 894 28.48 26.20 -36.51
C ARG A 894 27.37 27.20 -36.24
N PRO A 895 27.44 28.44 -36.76
CA PRO A 895 26.37 29.43 -36.65
C PRO A 895 25.04 28.94 -37.33
N ASN A 896 23.89 29.39 -36.83
CA ASN A 896 22.55 29.11 -37.41
C ASN A 896 22.28 27.63 -37.68
N THR A 897 22.88 26.75 -36.89
CA THR A 897 22.81 25.31 -37.13
C THR A 897 21.98 24.65 -36.02
N LYS A 898 21.11 23.74 -36.41
CA LYS A 898 20.31 22.95 -35.43
C LYS A 898 21.13 21.84 -34.83
N TYR A 899 21.07 21.76 -33.52
CA TYR A 899 21.73 20.70 -32.75
C TYR A 899 20.74 20.02 -31.85
N ARG A 900 20.95 18.72 -31.60
CA ARG A 900 20.31 17.96 -30.53
C ARG A 900 21.33 17.66 -29.43
N LEU A 901 21.12 18.20 -28.25
CA LEU A 901 21.84 17.80 -27.05
C LEU A 901 21.07 16.68 -26.35
N THR A 902 21.74 15.58 -26.06
CA THR A 902 21.21 14.44 -25.29
C THR A 902 22.18 14.10 -24.19
N TYR A 903 21.66 13.75 -23.02
CA TYR A 903 22.47 13.32 -21.88
C TYR A 903 21.69 12.42 -20.95
N TYR A 904 22.38 11.61 -20.21
CA TYR A 904 21.82 10.83 -19.10
C TYR A 904 22.11 11.54 -17.80
N ILE A 905 21.09 11.65 -16.96
CA ILE A 905 21.15 12.33 -15.67
C ILE A 905 20.46 11.47 -14.61
N LYS A 906 21.04 11.45 -13.41
CA LYS A 906 20.48 10.81 -12.21
C LYS A 906 20.60 11.77 -11.06
N VAL A 907 19.57 11.92 -10.24
CA VAL A 907 19.61 12.77 -9.06
C VAL A 907 19.22 11.99 -7.80
N LYS A 908 19.79 12.40 -6.66
CA LYS A 908 19.49 11.83 -5.35
C LYS A 908 19.31 12.96 -4.35
N ASN A 909 18.19 12.96 -3.64
CA ASN A 909 17.83 13.93 -2.61
C ASN A 909 17.97 15.39 -3.08
N MET A 910 17.70 15.64 -4.35
CA MET A 910 17.83 16.98 -4.95
C MET A 910 16.69 17.89 -4.49
N THR A 911 16.99 18.84 -3.63
CA THR A 911 16.03 19.77 -3.03
C THR A 911 16.21 21.16 -3.61
N ALA A 912 15.18 21.68 -4.26
CA ALA A 912 15.18 23.02 -4.82
C ALA A 912 15.02 24.09 -3.73
N LEU A 913 15.80 25.16 -3.81
CA LEU A 913 15.69 26.35 -2.95
C LEU A 913 14.76 27.41 -3.53
N GLN A 914 14.46 27.32 -4.82
CA GLN A 914 13.58 28.18 -5.58
C GLN A 914 12.86 27.37 -6.64
N ARG A 915 11.71 27.87 -7.14
CA ARG A 915 10.90 27.20 -8.18
C ARG A 915 11.67 26.74 -9.43
N SER A 916 12.78 27.40 -9.75
CA SER A 916 13.67 27.05 -10.88
C SER A 916 14.92 26.27 -10.46
N GLY A 917 15.04 25.84 -9.21
CA GLY A 917 16.18 25.10 -8.69
C GLY A 917 16.19 23.65 -9.16
N GLY A 918 17.38 23.03 -9.18
CA GLY A 918 17.57 21.62 -9.53
C GLY A 918 18.86 21.36 -10.31
N ALA A 919 18.98 20.14 -10.85
CA ALA A 919 20.12 19.68 -11.63
C ALA A 919 19.79 19.56 -13.12
N GLY A 920 20.77 19.83 -13.99
CA GLY A 920 20.58 19.75 -15.44
C GLY A 920 21.84 20.10 -16.23
N VAL A 921 21.65 20.19 -17.55
CA VAL A 921 22.71 20.61 -18.50
C VAL A 921 22.25 21.86 -19.22
N GLN A 922 23.19 22.77 -19.48
CA GLN A 922 22.94 23.97 -20.28
C GLN A 922 24.07 24.24 -21.26
N ILE A 923 23.74 24.90 -22.35
CA ILE A 923 24.73 25.48 -23.27
C ILE A 923 24.73 27.01 -23.06
N TRP A 924 25.92 27.55 -22.88
CA TRP A 924 26.13 28.96 -22.63
C TRP A 924 27.09 29.56 -23.65
N ASN A 925 26.77 30.74 -24.13
CA ASN A 925 27.66 31.50 -25.02
C ASN A 925 28.02 32.85 -24.36
N THR A 926 29.31 33.15 -24.23
CA THR A 926 29.83 34.34 -23.53
C THR A 926 29.39 35.65 -24.14
N ASN A 927 29.10 35.70 -25.45
CA ASN A 927 28.74 36.90 -26.14
C ASN A 927 27.25 37.29 -26.03
N ARG A 928 26.37 36.35 -25.76
CA ARG A 928 24.92 36.58 -25.57
C ARG A 928 24.37 35.52 -24.65
N ASN A 929 24.26 35.73 -23.39
CA ASN A 929 23.67 34.89 -22.37
C ASN A 929 22.59 33.93 -22.91
N PHE A 930 22.96 32.82 -23.57
CA PHE A 930 22.02 31.81 -24.04
C PHE A 930 21.60 30.92 -22.91
N TRP A 931 20.34 30.96 -22.60
CA TRP A 931 19.69 30.05 -21.69
C TRP A 931 18.74 29.16 -22.46
N PHE A 932 19.00 27.86 -22.48
CA PHE A 932 17.96 26.91 -22.80
C PHE A 932 17.40 26.39 -21.48
N PRO A 933 16.26 26.93 -21.00
CA PRO A 933 15.65 26.47 -19.77
C PRO A 933 15.04 25.10 -20.01
N GLN A 934 15.75 24.07 -19.62
CA GLN A 934 15.15 22.76 -19.45
C GLN A 934 14.58 22.63 -18.04
N PRO A 935 13.49 21.87 -17.83
CA PRO A 935 13.04 21.55 -16.49
C PRO A 935 14.18 20.90 -15.75
N ARG A 936 14.64 21.54 -14.66
CA ARG A 936 15.69 20.98 -13.83
C ARG A 936 15.11 19.87 -12.98
N LEU A 937 15.85 18.80 -12.84
CA LEU A 937 15.41 17.66 -12.04
C LEU A 937 15.58 17.94 -10.55
N THR A 938 14.57 17.51 -9.79
CA THR A 938 14.53 17.52 -8.32
C THR A 938 14.14 16.13 -7.80
N GLY A 939 14.21 15.92 -6.49
CA GLY A 939 13.88 14.65 -5.85
C GLY A 939 14.96 13.58 -6.00
N THR A 940 14.56 12.34 -6.15
CA THR A 940 15.44 11.19 -6.43
C THR A 940 14.94 10.48 -7.67
N THR A 941 15.78 10.33 -8.67
CA THR A 941 15.44 9.67 -9.93
C THR A 941 16.43 8.56 -10.26
N PRO A 942 16.02 7.50 -10.97
CA PRO A 942 16.95 6.62 -11.67
C PRO A 942 17.68 7.40 -12.80
N TRP A 943 18.53 6.73 -13.55
CA TRP A 943 19.07 7.29 -14.78
C TRP A 943 17.93 7.64 -15.75
N ILE A 944 17.90 8.91 -16.19
CA ILE A 944 16.91 9.45 -17.12
C ILE A 944 17.64 10.06 -18.31
N LYS A 945 17.24 9.71 -19.53
CA LYS A 945 17.66 10.39 -20.74
C LYS A 945 16.91 11.72 -20.85
N GLN A 946 17.65 12.79 -21.08
CA GLN A 946 17.14 14.11 -21.46
C GLN A 946 17.59 14.45 -22.84
N SER A 947 16.74 15.09 -23.63
CA SER A 947 17.09 15.52 -24.98
C SER A 947 16.36 16.81 -25.34
N PHE A 948 17.06 17.75 -25.96
CA PHE A 948 16.45 18.94 -26.52
C PHE A 948 17.14 19.42 -27.79
N VAL A 949 16.38 20.12 -28.61
CA VAL A 949 16.85 20.70 -29.85
C VAL A 949 17.00 22.20 -29.70
N PHE A 950 18.08 22.75 -30.20
CA PHE A 950 18.30 24.22 -30.25
C PHE A 950 18.97 24.62 -31.55
N THR A 951 18.85 25.90 -31.92
CA THR A 951 19.58 26.48 -33.04
C THR A 951 20.67 27.39 -32.50
N SER A 952 21.88 27.18 -32.95
CA SER A 952 23.03 28.04 -32.58
C SER A 952 22.86 29.46 -33.10
N VAL A 953 23.47 30.42 -32.41
CA VAL A 953 23.35 31.84 -32.78
C VAL A 953 24.03 32.17 -34.06
N PRO A 954 23.54 33.24 -34.79
CA PRO A 954 24.14 33.69 -36.05
C PRO A 954 25.62 34.05 -35.95
N GLU A 955 26.09 34.57 -34.80
CA GLU A 955 27.45 35.04 -34.56
C GLU A 955 28.19 34.10 -33.56
N SER A 956 27.94 32.81 -33.62
CA SER A 956 28.58 31.91 -32.71
C SER A 956 30.08 31.88 -32.98
N ASN A 957 30.84 32.51 -32.06
CA ASN A 957 32.26 32.24 -31.98
C ASN A 957 32.44 30.87 -31.30
N PRO A 958 32.97 29.86 -32.00
CA PRO A 958 33.16 28.52 -31.43
C PRO A 958 33.95 28.56 -30.13
N LYS A 959 34.89 29.49 -29.98
CA LYS A 959 35.71 29.65 -28.79
C LYS A 959 35.02 30.19 -27.54
N SER A 960 33.76 30.62 -27.67
CA SER A 960 32.95 31.19 -26.55
C SER A 960 31.73 30.39 -26.16
N SER A 961 31.51 29.23 -26.75
CA SER A 961 30.40 28.35 -26.38
C SER A 961 30.83 27.26 -25.41
N TYR A 962 30.03 27.04 -24.37
CA TYR A 962 30.35 26.09 -23.32
C TYR A 962 29.13 25.22 -23.04
N LEU A 963 29.38 23.94 -22.74
CA LEU A 963 28.41 23.02 -22.19
C LEU A 963 28.70 22.90 -20.69
N HIS A 964 27.68 23.06 -19.85
CA HIS A 964 27.77 22.98 -18.40
C HIS A 964 26.80 21.92 -17.83
N CYS A 965 27.31 20.98 -17.04
CA CYS A 965 26.57 20.14 -16.15
C CYS A 965 26.50 20.83 -14.78
N HIS A 966 25.31 20.97 -14.17
CA HIS A 966 25.18 21.83 -12.98
C HIS A 966 24.14 21.37 -11.96
N ILE A 967 24.33 21.81 -10.71
CA ILE A 967 23.29 22.00 -9.69
C ILE A 967 23.10 23.52 -9.54
N MET A 968 21.88 24.03 -9.64
CA MET A 968 21.58 25.46 -9.54
C MET A 968 20.40 25.67 -8.59
N ASN A 969 20.55 26.59 -7.62
CA ASN A 969 19.55 26.92 -6.61
C ASN A 969 18.91 25.65 -5.97
N ALA A 970 19.74 24.65 -5.72
CA ALA A 970 19.35 23.36 -5.16
C ALA A 970 20.55 22.72 -4.46
N TYR A 971 20.28 21.75 -3.59
CA TYR A 971 21.30 20.88 -3.00
C TYR A 971 20.88 19.41 -3.15
N GLY A 972 21.85 18.51 -3.11
CA GLY A 972 21.68 17.09 -3.36
C GLY A 972 22.85 16.54 -4.17
N GLU A 973 22.67 15.39 -4.78
CA GLU A 973 23.67 14.74 -5.62
C GLU A 973 23.12 14.57 -7.04
N VAL A 974 23.99 14.79 -8.03
CA VAL A 974 23.67 14.55 -9.45
C VAL A 974 24.82 13.84 -10.16
N TRP A 975 24.47 12.94 -11.07
CA TRP A 975 25.38 12.25 -11.96
C TRP A 975 25.01 12.52 -13.41
N PHE A 976 26.03 12.69 -14.26
CA PHE A 976 25.89 12.87 -15.70
C PHE A 976 26.78 11.89 -16.43
N ASP A 977 26.23 11.27 -17.50
CA ASP A 977 26.97 10.39 -18.41
C ASP A 977 26.34 10.44 -19.81
N GLY A 978 27.03 9.90 -20.80
CA GLY A 978 26.54 9.80 -22.17
C GLY A 978 26.05 11.11 -22.76
N VAL A 979 26.76 12.22 -22.47
CA VAL A 979 26.43 13.54 -23.04
C VAL A 979 26.81 13.55 -24.51
N THR A 980 25.84 13.82 -25.36
CA THR A 980 26.02 13.87 -26.81
C THR A 980 25.48 15.16 -27.40
N LEU A 981 26.17 15.72 -28.37
CA LEU A 981 25.74 16.86 -29.17
C LEU A 981 25.82 16.49 -30.65
N GLU A 982 24.71 16.52 -31.33
CA GLU A 982 24.55 16.06 -32.70
C GLU A 982 23.98 17.16 -33.57
N GLU A 983 24.57 17.36 -34.75
CA GLU A 983 23.98 18.25 -35.73
C GLU A 983 22.78 17.60 -36.40
N ILE A 984 21.67 18.32 -36.44
CA ILE A 984 20.44 17.88 -37.13
C ILE A 984 20.51 18.46 -38.56
N LYS A 985 20.57 17.60 -39.53
CA LYS A 985 20.51 17.95 -40.95
C LYS A 985 19.08 18.32 -41.40
#